data_a4969ccee1471a071b297cacc84682b3
#
_entry.id   a4969ccee1471a071b297cacc84682b3
#
_cell.length_a   1.000
_cell.length_b   1.000
_cell.length_c   1.000
_cell.angle_alpha   90.00
_cell.angle_beta   90.00
_cell.angle_gamma   90.00
#
_symmetry.space_group_name_H-M   'P 1'
#
loop_
_entity.id
_entity.type
_entity.pdbx_description
1 polymer ?
#
loop_
_entity_poly.entity_id
_entity_poly.type
_entity_poly.pdbx_seq_one_letter_code
_entity_poly.pdbx_strand_id
1 'polypeptide(L)'
;MLNSEYLNNLNESQKEAILYIDGPLLIVAGAGSGKTRVLTSRIAHIIKQHKAFPNQILAVTFTNRAAKEMQTRVSRLLRKEATGLPWLGTFHSISAKLLRKHADAVGLKSNFSIIDQDDQERLIKNICKSENVDTKKISPKYILAVIDKWKNKGLYPDDVILKKRNILENNFLEIYKIYQKKLIDLNAADFSDLILHTVKIFKNYKDIAELYSKKFKYILVDEYQDTNFIQSEWLKHLSEHNKNICCVGDDDQSIYSWRGAEIKNFLEFDKVYENTKIIRLEKNYRSTQNILNVASNLIENNQNRVGKKLFTNQDDGEKVSLTCFRNVKDEAIEIGSEIENLKKKYSLNEIAILVRAIFQTREFEERFLKIGIPYRIVGGIKFYERAEIKDCIAYLRIVHQPLDDLSFERIINIPKRSIGDTTIKLINEYAKKNNSSLEVASRKLIEENKIKPKTKIGLNSLLNFLQKWRNDLKDNSNHNKLLQIILDESGYSEMLKNKKDLENENRLENIKELLNAMKEFDNLESFLEHVSLATSLDQDWQTEKVNLMTMHSSKGLEFDVVFLPGWEEGLFPHQKSIEEKGENGLEEERRLAYVGITRAKRLARISFSMNRFYQGDWIDSMASRFVDELPEEYIKKNNSFIDENSEDFDFNQDLEFSEEARSPGWIRYQKKLNDK
;
A
#
# COMPACT_ATOMS: atom_id res chain seq x y z
N MET A 1 12.87 -38.52 27.41
CA MET A 1 12.07 -37.87 26.34
C MET A 1 11.95 -36.41 26.69
N LEU A 2 12.66 -35.53 25.99
CA LEU A 2 12.56 -34.07 26.18
C LEU A 2 11.15 -33.63 25.83
N ASN A 3 10.46 -33.07 26.79
CA ASN A 3 9.07 -32.61 26.69
C ASN A 3 9.02 -31.45 25.67
N SER A 4 8.68 -31.76 24.40
CA SER A 4 8.75 -30.83 23.27
C SER A 4 7.44 -30.05 23.18
N GLU A 5 7.16 -29.18 24.19
CA GLU A 5 5.96 -28.31 24.22
C GLU A 5 5.70 -27.57 22.90
N TYR A 6 6.76 -27.24 22.14
CA TYR A 6 6.64 -26.55 20.84
C TYR A 6 6.09 -27.46 19.71
N LEU A 7 6.03 -28.78 19.92
CA LEU A 7 5.40 -29.73 18.98
C LEU A 7 3.96 -30.05 19.36
N ASN A 8 3.49 -29.62 20.54
CA ASN A 8 2.12 -29.84 20.95
C ASN A 8 1.14 -29.02 20.09
N ASN A 9 -0.02 -29.61 19.83
CA ASN A 9 -1.09 -28.98 19.01
C ASN A 9 -0.68 -28.61 17.58
N LEU A 10 0.24 -29.35 16.97
CA LEU A 10 0.60 -29.27 15.56
C LEU A 10 -0.05 -30.44 14.79
N ASN A 11 -0.46 -30.18 13.55
CA ASN A 11 -0.89 -31.26 12.66
C ASN A 11 0.33 -31.99 12.06
N GLU A 12 0.10 -33.11 11.37
CA GLU A 12 1.18 -33.96 10.86
C GLU A 12 2.06 -33.22 9.85
N SER A 13 1.49 -32.47 8.88
CA SER A 13 2.26 -31.69 7.92
C SER A 13 3.10 -30.59 8.59
N GLN A 14 2.57 -29.95 9.63
CA GLN A 14 3.33 -28.98 10.42
C GLN A 14 4.48 -29.65 11.19
N LYS A 15 4.25 -30.81 11.78
CA LYS A 15 5.30 -31.61 12.43
C LYS A 15 6.37 -32.05 11.43
N GLU A 16 5.94 -32.59 10.28
CA GLU A 16 6.87 -32.98 9.20
C GLU A 16 7.77 -31.80 8.82
N ALA A 17 7.17 -30.61 8.58
CA ALA A 17 7.90 -29.40 8.22
C ALA A 17 8.89 -28.94 9.30
N ILE A 18 8.62 -29.18 10.57
CA ILE A 18 9.52 -28.82 11.68
C ILE A 18 10.64 -29.84 11.83
N LEU A 19 10.32 -31.13 11.66
CA LEU A 19 11.27 -32.24 11.89
C LEU A 19 12.22 -32.48 10.71
N TYR A 20 11.84 -32.10 9.50
CA TYR A 20 12.71 -32.17 8.32
C TYR A 20 13.77 -31.07 8.39
N ILE A 21 14.89 -31.30 9.04
CA ILE A 21 15.89 -30.29 9.39
C ILE A 21 16.84 -29.98 8.23
N ASP A 22 17.45 -31.00 7.63
CA ASP A 22 18.56 -30.86 6.70
C ASP A 22 18.10 -30.89 5.24
N GLY A 23 18.69 -30.04 4.39
CA GLY A 23 18.36 -29.89 2.97
C GLY A 23 17.37 -28.76 2.65
N PRO A 24 17.16 -28.47 1.34
CA PRO A 24 16.22 -27.45 0.91
C PRO A 24 14.78 -27.87 1.18
N LEU A 25 14.00 -26.96 1.75
CA LEU A 25 12.60 -27.17 2.07
C LEU A 25 11.75 -25.99 1.57
N LEU A 26 10.76 -26.27 0.75
CA LEU A 26 9.70 -25.33 0.40
C LEU A 26 8.41 -25.72 1.12
N ILE A 27 7.90 -24.81 1.92
CA ILE A 27 6.61 -24.97 2.60
C ILE A 27 5.58 -24.12 1.85
N VAL A 28 4.71 -24.76 1.10
CA VAL A 28 3.57 -24.15 0.42
C VAL A 28 2.43 -24.08 1.43
N ALA A 29 2.18 -22.91 1.95
CA ALA A 29 1.32 -22.75 3.13
C ALA A 29 0.17 -21.79 2.83
N GLY A 30 -1.05 -22.30 2.77
CA GLY A 30 -2.23 -21.49 2.52
C GLY A 30 -2.51 -20.43 3.59
N ALA A 31 -3.46 -19.54 3.31
CA ALA A 31 -3.92 -18.56 4.28
C ALA A 31 -4.35 -19.26 5.60
N GLY A 32 -3.99 -18.68 6.75
CA GLY A 32 -4.40 -19.21 8.05
C GLY A 32 -3.88 -20.60 8.42
N SER A 33 -2.90 -21.19 7.70
CA SER A 33 -2.36 -22.53 7.96
C SER A 33 -1.26 -22.58 9.03
N GLY A 34 -0.89 -21.43 9.60
CA GLY A 34 0.10 -21.36 10.69
C GLY A 34 1.55 -21.24 10.21
N LYS A 35 1.81 -20.62 9.05
CA LYS A 35 3.16 -20.32 8.50
C LYS A 35 4.17 -19.90 9.56
N THR A 36 3.90 -18.80 10.24
CA THR A 36 4.80 -18.21 11.24
C THR A 36 4.99 -19.16 12.44
N ARG A 37 3.98 -19.94 12.82
CA ARG A 37 4.08 -20.93 13.88
C ARG A 37 5.06 -22.05 13.52
N VAL A 38 4.96 -22.56 12.29
CA VAL A 38 5.89 -23.60 11.81
C VAL A 38 7.32 -23.08 11.77
N LEU A 39 7.56 -21.86 11.21
CA LEU A 39 8.90 -21.28 11.19
C LEU A 39 9.49 -21.07 12.58
N THR A 40 8.72 -20.49 13.51
CA THR A 40 9.19 -20.25 14.89
C THR A 40 9.46 -21.56 15.65
N SER A 41 8.59 -22.56 15.48
CA SER A 41 8.79 -23.88 16.09
C SER A 41 9.99 -24.61 15.48
N ARG A 42 10.23 -24.46 14.16
CA ARG A 42 11.40 -25.04 13.49
C ARG A 42 12.70 -24.41 13.99
N ILE A 43 12.77 -23.08 14.17
CA ILE A 43 13.93 -22.40 14.78
C ILE A 43 14.18 -22.95 16.18
N ALA A 44 13.13 -23.04 17.00
CA ALA A 44 13.24 -23.58 18.35
C ALA A 44 13.71 -25.05 18.35
N HIS A 45 13.24 -25.86 17.40
CA HIS A 45 13.61 -27.25 17.23
C HIS A 45 15.10 -27.38 16.88
N ILE A 46 15.61 -26.63 15.89
CA ILE A 46 17.02 -26.63 15.48
C ILE A 46 17.94 -26.31 16.66
N ILE A 47 17.57 -25.30 17.46
CA ILE A 47 18.37 -24.89 18.63
C ILE A 47 18.34 -25.96 19.75
N LYS A 48 17.16 -26.46 20.10
CA LYS A 48 16.97 -27.46 21.15
C LYS A 48 17.59 -28.82 20.80
N GLN A 49 17.68 -29.14 19.51
CA GLN A 49 18.41 -30.35 19.04
C GLN A 49 19.91 -30.12 18.90
N HIS A 50 20.44 -28.97 19.34
CA HIS A 50 21.85 -28.60 19.24
C HIS A 50 22.43 -28.68 17.81
N LYS A 51 21.61 -28.56 16.78
CA LYS A 51 22.04 -28.58 15.38
C LYS A 51 22.75 -27.29 14.97
N ALA A 52 22.34 -26.15 15.54
CA ALA A 52 23.00 -24.87 15.36
C ALA A 52 22.84 -23.98 16.59
N PHE A 53 23.80 -23.10 16.79
CA PHE A 53 23.69 -21.99 17.74
C PHE A 53 22.84 -20.86 17.18
N PRO A 54 22.21 -19.99 17.99
CA PRO A 54 21.41 -18.87 17.55
C PRO A 54 22.12 -17.94 16.55
N ASN A 55 23.42 -17.76 16.63
CA ASN A 55 24.23 -16.94 15.73
C ASN A 55 24.57 -17.63 14.38
N GLN A 56 24.21 -18.90 14.22
CA GLN A 56 24.37 -19.69 12.99
C GLN A 56 23.03 -19.84 12.22
N ILE A 57 21.97 -19.26 12.72
CA ILE A 57 20.64 -19.29 12.09
C ILE A 57 20.34 -17.90 11.52
N LEU A 58 20.06 -17.85 10.23
CA LEU A 58 19.55 -16.67 9.53
C LEU A 58 18.03 -16.82 9.37
N ALA A 59 17.27 -15.88 9.90
CA ALA A 59 15.81 -15.84 9.73
C ALA A 59 15.39 -14.51 9.13
N VAL A 60 14.74 -14.55 7.98
CA VAL A 60 14.38 -13.35 7.21
C VAL A 60 12.87 -13.25 7.04
N THR A 61 12.34 -12.05 7.27
CA THR A 61 10.94 -11.70 7.07
C THR A 61 10.82 -10.48 6.18
N PHE A 62 9.60 -10.19 5.71
CA PHE A 62 9.36 -9.05 4.82
C PHE A 62 9.22 -7.71 5.56
N THR A 63 8.73 -7.71 6.81
CA THR A 63 8.48 -6.49 7.59
C THR A 63 9.13 -6.52 8.96
N ASN A 64 9.49 -5.35 9.48
CA ASN A 64 10.04 -5.21 10.86
C ASN A 64 9.06 -5.71 11.93
N ARG A 65 7.75 -5.54 11.71
CA ARG A 65 6.70 -6.05 12.60
C ARG A 65 6.73 -7.58 12.68
N ALA A 66 6.77 -8.25 11.50
CA ALA A 66 6.86 -9.71 11.46
C ALA A 66 8.16 -10.23 12.09
N ALA A 67 9.29 -9.55 11.87
CA ALA A 67 10.56 -9.88 12.50
C ALA A 67 10.47 -9.80 14.04
N LYS A 68 9.90 -8.72 14.57
CA LYS A 68 9.72 -8.53 16.03
C LYS A 68 8.78 -9.60 16.62
N GLU A 69 7.69 -9.89 15.92
CA GLU A 69 6.75 -10.92 16.35
C GLU A 69 7.41 -12.30 16.36
N MET A 70 8.13 -12.67 15.29
CA MET A 70 8.88 -13.92 15.21
C MET A 70 9.90 -14.03 16.33
N GLN A 71 10.67 -12.97 16.59
CA GLN A 71 11.64 -12.92 17.70
C GLN A 71 10.97 -13.16 19.06
N THR A 72 9.84 -12.50 19.32
CA THR A 72 9.08 -12.66 20.57
C THR A 72 8.58 -14.10 20.73
N ARG A 73 8.04 -14.70 19.66
CA ARG A 73 7.53 -16.07 19.67
C ARG A 73 8.66 -17.09 19.92
N VAL A 74 9.80 -16.95 19.21
CA VAL A 74 10.95 -17.84 19.40
C VAL A 74 11.53 -17.70 20.80
N SER A 75 11.68 -16.48 21.33
CA SER A 75 12.18 -16.25 22.70
C SER A 75 11.27 -16.91 23.75
N ARG A 76 9.94 -16.88 23.53
CA ARG A 76 8.97 -17.57 24.41
C ARG A 76 9.14 -19.09 24.37
N LEU A 77 9.36 -19.68 23.18
CA LEU A 77 9.54 -21.12 23.00
C LEU A 77 10.86 -21.62 23.59
N LEU A 78 11.90 -20.81 23.55
CA LEU A 78 13.25 -21.14 24.05
C LEU A 78 13.41 -20.77 25.54
N ARG A 79 12.52 -20.01 26.14
CA ARG A 79 12.56 -19.53 27.53
C ARG A 79 13.89 -18.84 27.82
N LYS A 80 14.74 -19.40 28.73
CA LYS A 80 16.06 -18.86 29.10
C LYS A 80 17.24 -19.40 28.27
N GLU A 81 16.98 -20.30 27.33
CA GLU A 81 18.06 -21.04 26.62
C GLU A 81 18.66 -20.23 25.45
N ALA A 82 18.11 -19.09 25.06
CA ALA A 82 18.67 -18.30 23.98
C ALA A 82 18.71 -16.80 24.31
N THR A 83 19.91 -16.25 24.30
CA THR A 83 20.19 -14.82 24.33
C THR A 83 20.04 -14.25 22.92
N GLY A 84 18.76 -14.17 22.41
CA GLY A 84 18.41 -13.52 21.15
C GLY A 84 18.87 -14.24 19.87
N LEU A 85 18.29 -13.86 18.75
CA LEU A 85 18.67 -14.29 17.40
C LEU A 85 19.29 -13.08 16.68
N PRO A 86 20.62 -12.94 16.64
CA PRO A 86 21.28 -11.75 16.09
C PRO A 86 21.07 -11.57 14.59
N TRP A 87 20.70 -12.63 13.87
CA TRP A 87 20.47 -12.67 12.43
C TRP A 87 19.00 -12.91 12.08
N LEU A 88 18.09 -12.47 12.94
CA LEU A 88 16.66 -12.40 12.63
C LEU A 88 16.30 -10.94 12.32
N GLY A 89 15.70 -10.71 11.14
CA GLY A 89 15.34 -9.37 10.68
C GLY A 89 14.72 -9.36 9.29
N THR A 90 14.64 -8.18 8.69
CA THR A 90 14.27 -8.04 7.27
C THR A 90 15.50 -8.18 6.37
N PHE A 91 15.29 -8.46 5.08
CA PHE A 91 16.38 -8.48 4.08
C PHE A 91 17.28 -7.25 4.19
N HIS A 92 16.68 -6.06 4.23
CA HIS A 92 17.42 -4.80 4.33
C HIS A 92 18.18 -4.65 5.64
N SER A 93 17.57 -5.01 6.78
CA SER A 93 18.24 -4.85 8.07
C SER A 93 19.44 -5.81 8.24
N ILE A 94 19.33 -7.02 7.70
CA ILE A 94 20.44 -7.97 7.70
C ILE A 94 21.52 -7.54 6.71
N SER A 95 21.13 -7.14 5.49
CA SER A 95 22.07 -6.62 4.50
C SER A 95 22.82 -5.38 5.01
N ALA A 96 22.16 -4.46 5.71
CA ALA A 96 22.83 -3.33 6.34
C ALA A 96 23.88 -3.75 7.37
N LYS A 97 23.60 -4.79 8.19
CA LYS A 97 24.58 -5.36 9.15
C LYS A 97 25.79 -5.98 8.43
N LEU A 98 25.56 -6.70 7.33
CA LEU A 98 26.62 -7.29 6.52
C LEU A 98 27.44 -6.22 5.83
N LEU A 99 26.77 -5.26 5.20
CA LEU A 99 27.41 -4.16 4.48
C LEU A 99 28.27 -3.29 5.39
N ARG A 100 27.83 -2.99 6.63
CA ARG A 100 28.64 -2.23 7.58
C ARG A 100 29.97 -2.91 7.94
N LYS A 101 30.03 -4.25 7.90
CA LYS A 101 31.25 -5.00 8.19
C LYS A 101 32.24 -5.05 7.03
N HIS A 102 31.75 -4.86 5.80
CA HIS A 102 32.53 -4.99 4.56
C HIS A 102 32.29 -3.78 3.64
N ALA A 103 32.05 -2.60 4.23
CA ALA A 103 31.71 -1.40 3.48
C ALA A 103 32.81 -0.94 2.54
N ASP A 104 34.08 -1.14 2.93
CA ASP A 104 35.27 -0.85 2.17
C ASP A 104 35.32 -1.57 0.81
N ALA A 105 34.80 -2.80 0.74
CA ALA A 105 34.75 -3.59 -0.49
C ALA A 105 33.90 -2.94 -1.61
N VAL A 106 33.04 -1.99 -1.29
CA VAL A 106 32.20 -1.24 -2.25
C VAL A 106 32.46 0.27 -2.24
N GLY A 107 33.55 0.70 -1.57
CA GLY A 107 33.96 2.11 -1.51
C GLY A 107 33.23 2.95 -0.46
N LEU A 108 32.50 2.31 0.47
CA LEU A 108 31.84 2.98 1.58
C LEU A 108 32.66 2.82 2.88
N LYS A 109 32.40 3.69 3.85
CA LYS A 109 32.90 3.52 5.22
C LYS A 109 31.85 2.81 6.07
N SER A 110 32.25 2.12 7.13
CA SER A 110 31.36 1.35 8.02
C SER A 110 30.23 2.18 8.65
N ASN A 111 30.41 3.48 8.80
CA ASN A 111 29.45 4.45 9.34
C ASN A 111 28.61 5.14 8.28
N PHE A 112 28.45 4.55 7.10
CA PHE A 112 27.63 5.14 6.02
C PHE A 112 26.20 5.45 6.48
N SER A 113 25.63 6.50 5.91
CA SER A 113 24.22 6.90 6.13
C SER A 113 23.30 6.16 5.18
N ILE A 114 22.12 5.76 5.68
CA ILE A 114 21.05 5.24 4.84
C ILE A 114 20.09 6.39 4.56
N ILE A 115 19.97 6.77 3.29
CA ILE A 115 19.13 7.88 2.87
C ILE A 115 17.71 7.42 2.57
N ASP A 116 16.75 8.27 2.92
CA ASP A 116 15.33 8.03 2.65
C ASP A 116 14.93 8.46 1.23
N GLN A 117 13.65 8.27 0.89
CA GLN A 117 13.13 8.57 -0.44
C GLN A 117 13.17 10.08 -0.76
N ASP A 118 12.96 10.95 0.22
CA ASP A 118 12.97 12.40 0.02
C ASP A 118 14.39 12.89 -0.27
N ASP A 119 15.37 12.33 0.43
CA ASP A 119 16.80 12.62 0.18
C ASP A 119 17.24 12.12 -1.19
N GLN A 120 16.81 10.92 -1.59
CA GLN A 120 17.04 10.37 -2.93
C GLN A 120 16.44 11.28 -4.01
N GLU A 121 15.17 11.70 -3.86
CA GLU A 121 14.51 12.60 -4.82
C GLU A 121 15.26 13.95 -4.92
N ARG A 122 15.70 14.49 -3.79
CA ARG A 122 16.50 15.73 -3.74
C ARG A 122 17.83 15.56 -4.47
N LEU A 123 18.52 14.44 -4.27
CA LEU A 123 19.79 14.15 -4.92
C LEU A 123 19.63 14.04 -6.44
N ILE A 124 18.65 13.26 -6.91
CA ILE A 124 18.32 13.14 -8.35
C ILE A 124 17.96 14.48 -8.95
N LYS A 125 17.16 15.28 -8.25
CA LYS A 125 16.79 16.63 -8.73
C LYS A 125 18.02 17.55 -8.92
N ASN A 126 18.99 17.46 -8.01
CA ASN A 126 20.23 18.21 -8.12
C ASN A 126 21.09 17.70 -9.29
N ILE A 127 21.13 16.38 -9.52
CA ILE A 127 21.81 15.78 -10.67
C ILE A 127 21.15 16.23 -11.98
N CYS A 128 19.83 16.13 -12.09
CA CYS A 128 19.11 16.60 -13.27
C CYS A 128 19.40 18.06 -13.59
N LYS A 129 19.52 18.90 -12.56
CA LYS A 129 19.86 20.32 -12.72
C LYS A 129 21.28 20.51 -13.23
N SER A 130 22.27 19.75 -12.74
CA SER A 130 23.68 19.83 -13.23
C SER A 130 23.83 19.32 -14.66
N GLU A 131 23.05 18.29 -15.02
CA GLU A 131 23.09 17.65 -16.35
C GLU A 131 22.13 18.30 -17.36
N ASN A 132 21.50 19.43 -17.02
CA ASN A 132 20.54 20.14 -17.87
C ASN A 132 19.33 19.29 -18.32
N VAL A 133 18.94 18.31 -17.51
CA VAL A 133 17.75 17.48 -17.77
C VAL A 133 16.48 18.25 -17.38
N ASP A 134 15.52 18.33 -18.30
CA ASP A 134 14.26 19.03 -18.07
C ASP A 134 13.35 18.22 -17.13
N THR A 135 13.39 18.57 -15.84
CA THR A 135 12.57 17.92 -14.80
C THR A 135 11.08 18.21 -14.91
N LYS A 136 10.64 19.09 -15.83
CA LYS A 136 9.22 19.29 -16.14
C LYS A 136 8.69 18.18 -17.05
N LYS A 137 9.54 17.64 -17.92
CA LYS A 137 9.18 16.53 -18.82
C LYS A 137 9.33 15.18 -18.15
N ILE A 138 10.33 15.02 -17.28
CA ILE A 138 10.65 13.75 -16.62
C ILE A 138 10.82 14.02 -15.13
N SER A 139 9.90 13.48 -14.31
CA SER A 139 9.95 13.70 -12.86
C SER A 139 11.13 12.97 -12.21
N PRO A 140 11.80 13.54 -11.20
CA PRO A 140 12.82 12.85 -10.41
C PRO A 140 12.34 11.53 -9.81
N LYS A 141 11.09 11.45 -9.40
CA LYS A 141 10.46 10.21 -8.88
C LYS A 141 10.42 9.10 -9.94
N TYR A 142 10.14 9.45 -11.20
CA TYR A 142 10.13 8.47 -12.28
C TYR A 142 11.53 7.92 -12.56
N ILE A 143 12.54 8.79 -12.55
CA ILE A 143 13.95 8.40 -12.71
C ILE A 143 14.36 7.45 -11.57
N LEU A 144 14.01 7.76 -10.32
CA LEU A 144 14.25 6.89 -9.17
C LEU A 144 13.57 5.53 -9.33
N ALA A 145 12.33 5.50 -9.77
CA ALA A 145 11.61 4.24 -10.00
C ALA A 145 12.30 3.35 -11.04
N VAL A 146 12.87 3.95 -12.09
CA VAL A 146 13.67 3.22 -13.11
C VAL A 146 14.97 2.70 -12.49
N ILE A 147 15.68 3.52 -11.73
CA ILE A 147 16.93 3.12 -11.03
C ILE A 147 16.63 1.98 -10.04
N ASP A 148 15.59 2.11 -9.22
CA ASP A 148 15.18 1.06 -8.29
C ASP A 148 14.84 -0.25 -8.99
N LYS A 149 14.19 -0.18 -10.16
CA LYS A 149 13.90 -1.36 -10.97
C LYS A 149 15.18 -2.05 -11.45
N TRP A 150 16.21 -1.30 -11.83
CA TRP A 150 17.52 -1.87 -12.19
C TRP A 150 18.21 -2.47 -10.97
N LYS A 151 18.24 -1.75 -9.83
CA LYS A 151 18.84 -2.24 -8.58
C LYS A 151 18.16 -3.54 -8.09
N ASN A 152 16.84 -3.59 -8.14
CA ASN A 152 16.06 -4.79 -7.76
C ASN A 152 16.31 -5.99 -8.70
N LYS A 153 16.81 -5.76 -9.91
CA LYS A 153 17.32 -6.78 -10.84
C LYS A 153 18.81 -7.07 -10.68
N GLY A 154 19.48 -6.50 -9.68
CA GLY A 154 20.87 -6.70 -9.41
C GLY A 154 21.83 -6.00 -10.40
N LEU A 155 21.34 -4.99 -11.14
CA LEU A 155 22.10 -4.31 -12.17
C LEU A 155 22.73 -3.02 -11.60
N TYR A 156 24.06 -2.96 -11.63
CA TYR A 156 24.80 -1.71 -11.49
C TYR A 156 24.74 -0.90 -12.80
N PRO A 157 25.15 0.38 -12.78
CA PRO A 157 25.15 1.17 -14.00
C PRO A 157 25.90 0.53 -15.17
N ASP A 158 27.01 -0.16 -14.89
CA ASP A 158 27.82 -0.83 -15.92
C ASP A 158 27.23 -2.15 -16.43
N ASP A 159 26.29 -2.74 -15.68
CA ASP A 159 25.60 -3.99 -16.03
C ASP A 159 24.33 -3.75 -16.86
N VAL A 160 23.88 -2.49 -16.99
CA VAL A 160 22.64 -2.16 -17.71
C VAL A 160 22.86 -2.20 -19.20
N ILE A 161 22.28 -3.21 -19.86
CA ILE A 161 22.31 -3.34 -21.34
C ILE A 161 21.02 -2.70 -21.91
N LEU A 162 21.18 -1.58 -22.61
CA LEU A 162 20.08 -0.88 -23.25
C LEU A 162 19.84 -1.39 -24.69
N LYS A 163 18.56 -1.57 -25.05
CA LYS A 163 18.19 -1.83 -26.46
C LYS A 163 18.48 -0.60 -27.31
N LYS A 164 19.19 -0.78 -28.42
CA LYS A 164 19.89 0.23 -29.25
C LYS A 164 19.13 1.51 -29.70
N ARG A 165 17.95 1.87 -29.23
CA ARG A 165 17.17 3.02 -29.74
C ARG A 165 16.41 3.86 -28.70
N ASN A 166 16.62 3.70 -27.42
CA ASN A 166 15.88 4.48 -26.42
C ASN A 166 16.74 5.59 -25.81
N ILE A 167 16.67 6.80 -26.41
CA ILE A 167 17.42 7.99 -25.97
C ILE A 167 17.10 8.32 -24.49
N LEU A 168 15.84 8.11 -24.06
CA LEU A 168 15.43 8.38 -22.68
C LEU A 168 16.09 7.43 -21.68
N GLU A 169 16.18 6.14 -22.00
CA GLU A 169 16.84 5.15 -21.15
C GLU A 169 18.35 5.42 -21.05
N ASN A 170 18.99 5.89 -22.12
CA ASN A 170 20.40 6.30 -22.10
C ASN A 170 20.62 7.46 -21.10
N ASN A 171 19.74 8.46 -21.09
CA ASN A 171 19.83 9.56 -20.14
C ASN A 171 19.66 9.08 -18.69
N PHE A 172 18.75 8.12 -18.44
CA PHE A 172 18.57 7.57 -17.11
C PHE A 172 19.77 6.76 -16.65
N LEU A 173 20.45 6.06 -17.55
CA LEU A 173 21.68 5.33 -17.24
C LEU A 173 22.81 6.28 -16.83
N GLU A 174 22.99 7.39 -17.55
CA GLU A 174 23.98 8.40 -17.16
C GLU A 174 23.65 9.04 -15.80
N ILE A 175 22.38 9.36 -15.56
CA ILE A 175 21.92 9.84 -14.23
C ILE A 175 22.22 8.79 -13.16
N TYR A 176 21.99 7.50 -13.44
CA TYR A 176 22.25 6.42 -12.50
C TYR A 176 23.74 6.31 -12.16
N LYS A 177 24.65 6.44 -13.15
CA LYS A 177 26.10 6.47 -12.91
C LYS A 177 26.49 7.61 -11.96
N ILE A 178 26.02 8.83 -12.26
CA ILE A 178 26.29 10.01 -11.45
C ILE A 178 25.69 9.85 -10.04
N TYR A 179 24.47 9.32 -9.94
CA TYR A 179 23.77 9.09 -8.67
C TYR A 179 24.56 8.13 -7.79
N GLN A 180 24.98 6.98 -8.35
CA GLN A 180 25.72 5.97 -7.60
C GLN A 180 27.10 6.49 -7.14
N LYS A 181 27.80 7.26 -7.99
CA LYS A 181 29.05 7.92 -7.62
C LYS A 181 28.85 8.92 -6.48
N LYS A 182 27.81 9.76 -6.56
CA LYS A 182 27.50 10.73 -5.50
C LYS A 182 27.16 10.07 -4.17
N LEU A 183 26.46 8.92 -4.18
CA LEU A 183 26.19 8.18 -2.96
C LEU A 183 27.48 7.72 -2.29
N ILE A 184 28.45 7.22 -3.05
CA ILE A 184 29.77 6.82 -2.54
C ILE A 184 30.52 8.04 -1.99
N ASP A 185 30.56 9.15 -2.74
CA ASP A 185 31.22 10.39 -2.33
C ASP A 185 30.65 10.96 -1.02
N LEU A 186 29.33 10.81 -0.81
CA LEU A 186 28.63 11.23 0.40
C LEU A 186 28.72 10.20 1.54
N ASN A 187 29.37 9.08 1.33
CA ASN A 187 29.34 7.92 2.23
C ASN A 187 27.91 7.53 2.61
N ALA A 188 27.05 7.36 1.61
CA ALA A 188 25.64 7.04 1.76
C ALA A 188 25.22 5.86 0.87
N ALA A 189 24.18 5.19 1.26
CA ALA A 189 23.51 4.14 0.49
C ALA A 189 21.99 4.34 0.57
N ASP A 190 21.25 4.05 -0.49
CA ASP A 190 19.80 3.96 -0.43
C ASP A 190 19.35 2.55 0.00
N PHE A 191 18.04 2.36 0.18
CA PHE A 191 17.51 1.07 0.63
C PHE A 191 17.82 -0.07 -0.34
N SER A 192 17.71 0.15 -1.64
CA SER A 192 18.00 -0.86 -2.66
C SER A 192 19.49 -1.21 -2.71
N ASP A 193 20.38 -0.24 -2.44
CA ASP A 193 21.83 -0.45 -2.35
C ASP A 193 22.22 -1.43 -1.24
N LEU A 194 21.49 -1.50 -0.14
CA LEU A 194 21.83 -2.38 0.97
C LEU A 194 21.94 -3.85 0.52
N ILE A 195 21.01 -4.29 -0.29
CA ILE A 195 21.02 -5.67 -0.82
C ILE A 195 21.95 -5.75 -2.04
N LEU A 196 21.88 -4.77 -2.95
CA LEU A 196 22.69 -4.74 -4.16
C LEU A 196 24.19 -4.80 -3.86
N HIS A 197 24.67 -3.95 -2.94
CA HIS A 197 26.08 -3.96 -2.51
C HIS A 197 26.47 -5.25 -1.84
N THR A 198 25.61 -5.84 -1.00
CA THR A 198 25.90 -7.10 -0.35
C THR A 198 26.05 -8.23 -1.37
N VAL A 199 25.16 -8.30 -2.39
CA VAL A 199 25.28 -9.29 -3.48
C VAL A 199 26.54 -9.06 -4.30
N LYS A 200 26.91 -7.79 -4.58
CA LYS A 200 28.17 -7.46 -5.27
C LYS A 200 29.38 -7.93 -4.50
N ILE A 201 29.39 -7.74 -3.17
CA ILE A 201 30.46 -8.24 -2.31
C ILE A 201 30.56 -9.76 -2.43
N PHE A 202 29.45 -10.50 -2.33
CA PHE A 202 29.47 -11.95 -2.45
C PHE A 202 29.93 -12.45 -3.82
N LYS A 203 29.62 -11.72 -4.91
CA LYS A 203 30.07 -12.06 -6.27
C LYS A 203 31.57 -11.83 -6.46
N ASN A 204 32.09 -10.73 -5.91
CA ASN A 204 33.46 -10.29 -6.17
C ASN A 204 34.47 -10.82 -5.16
N TYR A 205 34.05 -11.11 -3.93
CA TYR A 205 34.90 -11.57 -2.81
C TYR A 205 34.43 -12.93 -2.32
N LYS A 206 34.96 -13.99 -2.94
CA LYS A 206 34.58 -15.38 -2.65
C LYS A 206 34.84 -15.79 -1.19
N ASP A 207 35.91 -15.29 -0.58
CA ASP A 207 36.25 -15.51 0.82
C ASP A 207 35.16 -14.99 1.77
N ILE A 208 34.61 -13.80 1.49
CA ILE A 208 33.51 -13.23 2.26
C ILE A 208 32.20 -14.05 2.06
N ALA A 209 31.89 -14.42 0.80
CA ALA A 209 30.74 -15.25 0.50
C ALA A 209 30.83 -16.60 1.22
N GLU A 210 31.99 -17.24 1.17
CA GLU A 210 32.25 -18.54 1.84
C GLU A 210 32.18 -18.43 3.38
N LEU A 211 32.69 -17.33 3.96
CA LEU A 211 32.58 -17.06 5.39
C LEU A 211 31.13 -17.08 5.86
N TYR A 212 30.21 -16.38 5.15
CA TYR A 212 28.81 -16.30 5.57
C TYR A 212 28.00 -17.53 5.18
N SER A 213 28.27 -18.17 4.04
CA SER A 213 27.62 -19.42 3.67
C SER A 213 27.99 -20.58 4.61
N LYS A 214 29.20 -20.63 5.14
CA LYS A 214 29.62 -21.57 6.21
C LYS A 214 29.03 -21.20 7.56
N LYS A 215 28.94 -19.89 7.86
CA LYS A 215 28.41 -19.40 9.13
C LYS A 215 26.93 -19.73 9.31
N PHE A 216 26.11 -19.49 8.29
CA PHE A 216 24.67 -19.73 8.36
C PHE A 216 24.37 -21.20 8.05
N LYS A 217 24.32 -22.00 9.09
CA LYS A 217 24.00 -23.43 8.98
C LYS A 217 22.55 -23.64 8.52
N TYR A 218 21.64 -22.76 8.92
CA TYR A 218 20.23 -22.81 8.57
C TYR A 218 19.72 -21.42 8.18
N ILE A 219 18.99 -21.37 7.09
CA ILE A 219 18.36 -20.16 6.56
C ILE A 219 16.86 -20.39 6.52
N LEU A 220 16.08 -19.48 7.12
CA LEU A 220 14.62 -19.54 7.13
C LEU A 220 14.06 -18.24 6.55
N VAL A 221 13.15 -18.36 5.61
CA VAL A 221 12.55 -17.20 4.91
C VAL A 221 11.04 -17.26 4.99
N ASP A 222 10.42 -16.20 5.52
CA ASP A 222 8.97 -16.03 5.54
C ASP A 222 8.51 -15.21 4.33
N GLU A 223 7.28 -15.44 3.87
CA GLU A 223 6.64 -14.74 2.74
C GLU A 223 7.49 -14.75 1.45
N TYR A 224 8.11 -15.91 1.14
CA TYR A 224 9.07 -16.03 0.04
C TYR A 224 8.50 -15.65 -1.34
N GLN A 225 7.18 -15.75 -1.57
CA GLN A 225 6.51 -15.33 -2.79
C GLN A 225 6.59 -13.82 -3.07
N ASP A 226 6.94 -13.00 -2.06
CA ASP A 226 7.10 -11.56 -2.20
C ASP A 226 8.55 -11.12 -2.50
N THR A 227 9.47 -12.08 -2.65
CA THR A 227 10.88 -11.78 -2.93
C THR A 227 11.09 -11.31 -4.37
N ASN A 228 12.00 -10.34 -4.55
CA ASN A 228 12.46 -9.91 -5.85
C ASN A 228 13.72 -10.70 -6.29
N PHE A 229 14.18 -10.47 -7.52
CA PHE A 229 15.34 -11.17 -8.09
C PHE A 229 16.59 -11.05 -7.23
N ILE A 230 16.96 -9.83 -6.78
CA ILE A 230 18.20 -9.65 -6.03
C ILE A 230 18.16 -10.27 -4.65
N GLN A 231 16.97 -10.35 -4.02
CA GLN A 231 16.78 -11.05 -2.74
C GLN A 231 16.95 -12.56 -2.90
N SER A 232 16.46 -13.13 -4.01
CA SER A 232 16.67 -14.53 -4.35
C SER A 232 18.17 -14.83 -4.58
N GLU A 233 18.88 -13.99 -5.34
CA GLU A 233 20.33 -14.12 -5.53
C GLU A 233 21.11 -13.99 -4.22
N TRP A 234 20.69 -13.06 -3.35
CA TRP A 234 21.29 -12.91 -2.01
C TRP A 234 21.16 -14.20 -1.18
N LEU A 235 19.99 -14.84 -1.16
CA LEU A 235 19.76 -16.11 -0.47
C LEU A 235 20.61 -17.24 -1.08
N LYS A 236 20.72 -17.29 -2.40
CA LYS A 236 21.49 -18.30 -3.12
C LYS A 236 22.97 -18.29 -2.70
N HIS A 237 23.59 -17.10 -2.64
CA HIS A 237 24.97 -16.99 -2.17
C HIS A 237 25.13 -17.45 -0.70
N LEU A 238 24.20 -17.10 0.17
CA LEU A 238 24.28 -17.48 1.59
C LEU A 238 23.98 -18.94 1.85
N SER A 239 23.23 -19.62 0.99
CA SER A 239 22.87 -21.04 1.13
C SER A 239 23.80 -21.99 0.37
N GLU A 240 24.80 -21.47 -0.35
CA GLU A 240 25.63 -22.26 -1.26
C GLU A 240 26.37 -23.44 -0.56
N HIS A 241 26.92 -23.19 0.64
CA HIS A 241 27.69 -24.21 1.37
C HIS A 241 26.78 -25.21 2.06
N ASN A 242 25.85 -24.79 2.89
CA ASN A 242 25.08 -25.68 3.77
C ASN A 242 23.79 -26.22 3.12
N LYS A 243 23.24 -25.52 2.10
CA LYS A 243 21.98 -25.86 1.40
C LYS A 243 20.76 -26.08 2.30
N ASN A 244 20.85 -25.79 3.59
CA ASN A 244 19.74 -25.91 4.56
C ASN A 244 18.89 -24.64 4.54
N ILE A 245 18.17 -24.45 3.45
CA ILE A 245 17.26 -23.32 3.29
C ILE A 245 15.80 -23.79 3.38
N CYS A 246 15.04 -23.12 4.23
CA CYS A 246 13.61 -23.36 4.39
C CYS A 246 12.85 -22.06 4.02
N CYS A 247 12.15 -22.09 2.92
CA CYS A 247 11.28 -21.00 2.45
C CYS A 247 9.82 -21.35 2.70
N VAL A 248 9.08 -20.41 3.29
CA VAL A 248 7.64 -20.54 3.52
C VAL A 248 6.93 -19.43 2.77
N GLY A 249 5.83 -19.76 2.13
CA GLY A 249 5.06 -18.77 1.40
C GLY A 249 3.73 -19.32 0.91
N ASP A 250 3.01 -18.42 0.26
CA ASP A 250 1.72 -18.66 -0.36
C ASP A 250 1.68 -17.97 -1.73
N ASP A 251 1.81 -18.72 -2.80
CA ASP A 251 1.74 -18.20 -4.17
C ASP A 251 0.43 -17.44 -4.45
N ASP A 252 -0.69 -17.88 -3.85
CA ASP A 252 -1.98 -17.22 -3.95
C ASP A 252 -2.06 -15.88 -3.18
N GLN A 253 -1.04 -15.54 -2.37
CA GLN A 253 -0.90 -14.26 -1.69
C GLN A 253 0.22 -13.37 -2.25
N SER A 254 0.73 -13.65 -3.46
CA SER A 254 1.71 -12.79 -4.14
C SER A 254 1.02 -11.58 -4.76
N ILE A 255 1.07 -10.43 -4.06
CA ILE A 255 0.37 -9.17 -4.42
C ILE A 255 1.29 -7.95 -4.47
N TYR A 256 2.62 -8.14 -4.56
CA TYR A 256 3.60 -7.05 -4.55
C TYR A 256 4.47 -7.02 -5.82
N SER A 257 3.95 -7.46 -6.98
CA SER A 257 4.70 -7.39 -8.23
C SER A 257 5.00 -5.94 -8.65
N TRP A 258 4.18 -4.98 -8.24
CA TRP A 258 4.43 -3.56 -8.42
C TRP A 258 5.62 -3.02 -7.61
N ARG A 259 6.05 -3.75 -6.55
CA ARG A 259 7.29 -3.52 -5.79
C ARG A 259 8.48 -4.34 -6.31
N GLY A 260 8.31 -5.05 -7.43
CA GLY A 260 9.33 -5.88 -8.03
C GLY A 260 9.37 -7.32 -7.51
N ALA A 261 8.38 -7.77 -6.74
CA ALA A 261 8.26 -9.17 -6.35
C ALA A 261 8.10 -10.07 -7.59
N GLU A 262 8.79 -11.19 -7.61
CA GLU A 262 8.77 -12.15 -8.70
C GLU A 262 8.26 -13.52 -8.20
N ILE A 263 7.00 -13.80 -8.46
CA ILE A 263 6.38 -15.08 -8.08
C ILE A 263 7.15 -16.30 -8.62
N LYS A 264 7.88 -16.13 -9.72
CA LYS A 264 8.73 -17.17 -10.29
C LYS A 264 9.76 -17.72 -9.30
N ASN A 265 10.28 -16.87 -8.40
CA ASN A 265 11.21 -17.33 -7.37
C ASN A 265 10.59 -18.44 -6.52
N PHE A 266 9.29 -18.34 -6.23
CA PHE A 266 8.55 -19.34 -5.47
C PHE A 266 8.19 -20.56 -6.32
N LEU A 267 7.67 -20.34 -7.53
CA LEU A 267 7.23 -21.42 -8.43
C LEU A 267 8.38 -22.28 -8.95
N GLU A 268 9.58 -21.72 -9.07
CA GLU A 268 10.77 -22.39 -9.60
C GLU A 268 11.82 -22.69 -8.52
N PHE A 269 11.42 -22.70 -7.24
CA PHE A 269 12.33 -22.94 -6.13
C PHE A 269 13.09 -24.28 -6.23
N ASP A 270 12.41 -25.34 -6.63
CA ASP A 270 12.98 -26.69 -6.81
C ASP A 270 13.95 -26.78 -7.99
N LYS A 271 13.85 -25.87 -8.98
CA LYS A 271 14.83 -25.76 -10.06
C LYS A 271 16.13 -25.06 -9.60
N VAL A 272 16.02 -24.14 -8.63
CA VAL A 272 17.15 -23.41 -8.08
C VAL A 272 17.86 -24.25 -7.01
N TYR A 273 17.08 -24.95 -6.19
CA TYR A 273 17.59 -25.79 -5.10
C TYR A 273 17.25 -27.27 -5.37
N GLU A 274 18.24 -27.99 -5.89
CA GLU A 274 18.10 -29.41 -6.19
C GLU A 274 17.75 -30.23 -4.95
N ASN A 275 16.99 -31.31 -5.12
CA ASN A 275 16.51 -32.18 -4.06
C ASN A 275 15.61 -31.48 -3.02
N THR A 276 14.88 -30.48 -3.44
CA THR A 276 13.94 -29.76 -2.57
C THR A 276 12.81 -30.68 -2.10
N LYS A 277 12.61 -30.73 -0.79
CA LYS A 277 11.37 -31.27 -0.20
C LYS A 277 10.28 -30.21 -0.25
N ILE A 278 9.12 -30.58 -0.78
CA ILE A 278 7.94 -29.71 -0.79
C ILE A 278 6.91 -30.23 0.21
N ILE A 279 6.49 -29.41 1.16
CA ILE A 279 5.46 -29.76 2.14
C ILE A 279 4.30 -28.75 2.01
N ARG A 280 3.07 -29.26 1.93
CA ARG A 280 1.85 -28.43 1.84
C ARG A 280 1.16 -28.31 3.19
N LEU A 281 0.90 -27.08 3.63
CA LEU A 281 0.09 -26.78 4.81
C LEU A 281 -1.29 -26.34 4.36
N GLU A 282 -2.22 -27.28 4.28
CA GLU A 282 -3.56 -27.08 3.71
C GLU A 282 -4.65 -26.89 4.78
N LYS A 283 -4.39 -27.31 6.03
CA LYS A 283 -5.34 -27.11 7.13
C LYS A 283 -5.31 -25.67 7.58
N ASN A 284 -6.45 -25.00 7.37
CA ASN A 284 -6.69 -23.63 7.84
C ASN A 284 -7.23 -23.64 9.30
N TYR A 285 -6.79 -22.68 10.11
CA TYR A 285 -7.18 -22.48 11.49
C TYR A 285 -7.86 -21.13 11.74
N ARG A 286 -8.04 -20.34 10.68
CA ARG A 286 -8.55 -18.97 10.75
C ARG A 286 -10.02 -18.89 10.42
N SER A 287 -10.42 -19.35 9.26
CA SER A 287 -11.69 -19.06 8.63
C SER A 287 -12.64 -20.25 8.68
N THR A 288 -13.95 -19.98 8.62
CA THR A 288 -15.00 -21.00 8.42
C THR A 288 -14.92 -21.61 7.03
N GLN A 289 -15.55 -22.79 6.83
CA GLN A 289 -15.46 -23.54 5.59
C GLN A 289 -16.07 -22.78 4.39
N ASN A 290 -17.20 -22.08 4.59
CA ASN A 290 -17.83 -21.32 3.50
C ASN A 290 -16.92 -20.20 2.97
N ILE A 291 -16.21 -19.48 3.85
CA ILE A 291 -15.22 -18.45 3.45
C ILE A 291 -14.10 -19.08 2.63
N LEU A 292 -13.61 -20.24 3.07
CA LEU A 292 -12.52 -20.94 2.35
C LEU A 292 -12.95 -21.45 0.99
N ASN A 293 -14.16 -21.97 0.88
CA ASN A 293 -14.71 -22.46 -0.38
C ASN A 293 -14.82 -21.31 -1.41
N VAL A 294 -15.36 -20.15 -0.97
CA VAL A 294 -15.46 -18.97 -1.84
C VAL A 294 -14.06 -18.50 -2.30
N ALA A 295 -13.12 -18.37 -1.37
CA ALA A 295 -11.76 -17.92 -1.69
C ALA A 295 -11.03 -18.92 -2.60
N SER A 296 -11.19 -20.23 -2.35
CA SER A 296 -10.53 -21.28 -3.16
C SER A 296 -11.07 -21.35 -4.57
N ASN A 297 -12.40 -21.31 -4.74
CA ASN A 297 -13.00 -21.31 -6.09
C ASN A 297 -12.58 -20.07 -6.89
N LEU A 298 -12.56 -18.89 -6.28
CA LEU A 298 -12.12 -17.67 -6.95
C LEU A 298 -10.68 -17.80 -7.44
N ILE A 299 -9.75 -18.24 -6.59
CA ILE A 299 -8.32 -18.28 -6.94
C ILE A 299 -7.97 -19.43 -7.89
N GLU A 300 -8.80 -20.44 -8.02
CA GLU A 300 -8.62 -21.55 -8.99
C GLU A 300 -8.65 -21.08 -10.44
N ASN A 301 -9.23 -19.92 -10.74
CA ASN A 301 -9.21 -19.31 -12.07
C ASN A 301 -7.81 -18.78 -12.49
N ASN A 302 -6.83 -18.69 -11.59
CA ASN A 302 -5.45 -18.37 -11.92
C ASN A 302 -4.72 -19.60 -12.45
N GLN A 303 -3.94 -19.45 -13.53
CA GLN A 303 -3.24 -20.55 -14.18
C GLN A 303 -1.88 -20.87 -13.53
N ASN A 304 -1.15 -19.82 -13.09
CA ASN A 304 0.21 -19.97 -12.58
C ASN A 304 0.20 -20.17 -11.05
N ARG A 305 -0.04 -21.43 -10.61
CA ARG A 305 -0.14 -21.81 -9.19
C ARG A 305 0.55 -23.14 -8.91
N VAL A 306 1.08 -23.27 -7.68
CA VAL A 306 1.58 -24.57 -7.18
C VAL A 306 0.44 -25.54 -6.89
N GLY A 307 -0.74 -25.03 -6.63
CA GLY A 307 -1.95 -25.78 -6.29
C GLY A 307 -1.95 -26.32 -4.85
N LYS A 308 -3.03 -26.02 -4.14
CA LYS A 308 -3.34 -26.51 -2.77
C LYS A 308 -4.84 -26.47 -2.53
N LYS A 309 -5.34 -27.35 -1.66
CA LYS A 309 -6.74 -27.38 -1.25
C LYS A 309 -6.86 -27.03 0.24
N LEU A 310 -7.41 -25.86 0.53
CA LEU A 310 -7.61 -25.46 1.91
C LEU A 310 -8.85 -26.15 2.49
N PHE A 311 -8.72 -26.66 3.71
CA PHE A 311 -9.82 -27.20 4.50
C PHE A 311 -9.69 -26.77 5.96
N THR A 312 -10.79 -26.76 6.67
CA THR A 312 -10.83 -26.46 8.10
C THR A 312 -11.60 -27.52 8.88
N ASN A 313 -11.34 -27.63 10.17
CA ASN A 313 -12.17 -28.39 11.08
C ASN A 313 -13.13 -27.48 11.88
N GLN A 314 -13.24 -26.20 11.51
CA GLN A 314 -14.25 -25.31 12.06
C GLN A 314 -15.59 -25.64 11.42
N ASP A 315 -16.66 -25.04 11.95
CA ASP A 315 -17.99 -25.11 11.37
C ASP A 315 -18.04 -24.50 9.96
N ASP A 316 -19.07 -24.79 9.21
CA ASP A 316 -19.27 -24.22 7.88
C ASP A 316 -19.40 -22.69 7.95
N GLY A 317 -19.92 -22.17 9.05
CA GLY A 317 -20.15 -20.74 9.27
C GLY A 317 -21.31 -20.21 8.41
N GLU A 318 -21.51 -18.90 8.46
CA GLU A 318 -22.43 -18.22 7.55
C GLU A 318 -21.90 -18.24 6.12
N LYS A 319 -22.81 -18.30 5.13
CA LYS A 319 -22.45 -18.07 3.73
C LYS A 319 -21.88 -16.65 3.56
N VAL A 320 -20.98 -16.47 2.62
CA VAL A 320 -20.48 -15.15 2.26
C VAL A 320 -21.61 -14.34 1.64
N SER A 321 -21.92 -13.16 2.16
CA SER A 321 -22.95 -12.33 1.53
C SER A 321 -22.41 -11.57 0.35
N LEU A 322 -23.20 -11.50 -0.70
CA LEU A 322 -22.99 -10.64 -1.87
C LEU A 322 -24.19 -9.71 -1.97
N THR A 323 -23.96 -8.41 -1.76
CA THR A 323 -25.03 -7.42 -1.73
C THR A 323 -24.83 -6.38 -2.83
N CYS A 324 -25.86 -6.16 -3.65
CA CYS A 324 -25.92 -5.10 -4.62
C CYS A 324 -26.58 -3.86 -3.99
N PHE A 325 -25.95 -2.69 -4.13
CA PHE A 325 -26.49 -1.42 -3.66
C PHE A 325 -26.78 -0.47 -4.83
N ARG A 326 -27.72 0.45 -4.65
CA ARG A 326 -28.06 1.45 -5.65
C ARG A 326 -26.88 2.37 -5.94
N ASN A 327 -26.22 2.83 -4.89
CA ASN A 327 -25.07 3.71 -4.97
C ASN A 327 -24.14 3.51 -3.75
N VAL A 328 -22.98 4.13 -3.80
CA VAL A 328 -21.93 4.03 -2.76
C VAL A 328 -22.38 4.58 -1.40
N LYS A 329 -23.29 5.57 -1.38
CA LYS A 329 -23.80 6.11 -0.10
C LYS A 329 -24.70 5.10 0.60
N ASP A 330 -25.59 4.44 -0.16
CA ASP A 330 -26.44 3.39 0.37
C ASP A 330 -25.58 2.22 0.87
N GLU A 331 -24.52 1.85 0.13
CA GLU A 331 -23.53 0.87 0.57
C GLU A 331 -22.93 1.24 1.93
N ALA A 332 -22.47 2.49 2.08
CA ALA A 332 -21.86 2.95 3.33
C ALA A 332 -22.88 3.05 4.49
N ILE A 333 -24.13 3.42 4.21
CA ILE A 333 -25.22 3.48 5.20
C ILE A 333 -25.52 2.11 5.74
N GLU A 334 -25.73 1.13 4.88
CA GLU A 334 -26.09 -0.24 5.29
C GLU A 334 -24.94 -0.94 6.01
N ILE A 335 -23.70 -0.82 5.50
CA ILE A 335 -22.51 -1.34 6.19
C ILE A 335 -22.36 -0.69 7.57
N GLY A 336 -22.56 0.63 7.69
CA GLY A 336 -22.54 1.31 8.98
C GLY A 336 -23.59 0.77 9.94
N SER A 337 -24.82 0.55 9.46
CA SER A 337 -25.94 0.02 10.26
C SER A 337 -25.70 -1.44 10.66
N GLU A 338 -25.13 -2.26 9.77
CA GLU A 338 -24.74 -3.63 10.09
C GLU A 338 -23.66 -3.67 11.17
N ILE A 339 -22.65 -2.77 11.10
CA ILE A 339 -21.60 -2.65 12.11
C ILE A 339 -22.20 -2.25 13.48
N GLU A 340 -23.21 -1.36 13.52
CA GLU A 340 -23.90 -1.00 14.76
C GLU A 340 -24.58 -2.22 15.41
N ASN A 341 -25.09 -3.12 14.61
CA ASN A 341 -25.67 -4.38 15.12
C ASN A 341 -24.58 -5.37 15.54
N LEU A 342 -23.53 -5.50 14.76
CA LEU A 342 -22.43 -6.44 14.99
C LEU A 342 -21.58 -6.08 16.21
N LYS A 343 -21.46 -4.79 16.59
CA LYS A 343 -20.72 -4.36 17.79
C LYS A 343 -21.28 -4.96 19.10
N LYS A 344 -22.51 -5.49 19.09
CA LYS A 344 -23.09 -6.21 20.22
C LYS A 344 -22.47 -7.61 20.41
N LYS A 345 -21.87 -8.18 19.35
CA LYS A 345 -21.33 -9.55 19.31
C LYS A 345 -19.80 -9.58 19.10
N TYR A 346 -19.27 -8.61 18.37
CA TYR A 346 -17.86 -8.52 18.01
C TYR A 346 -17.25 -7.18 18.49
N SER A 347 -16.01 -7.21 18.96
CA SER A 347 -15.24 -5.98 19.22
C SER A 347 -15.04 -5.19 17.93
N LEU A 348 -15.14 -3.87 17.99
CA LEU A 348 -14.88 -3.02 16.82
C LEU A 348 -13.47 -3.21 16.27
N ASN A 349 -12.48 -3.57 17.09
CA ASN A 349 -11.12 -3.89 16.64
C ASN A 349 -11.04 -5.14 15.75
N GLU A 350 -12.03 -6.03 15.84
CA GLU A 350 -12.13 -7.26 15.04
C GLU A 350 -13.04 -7.10 13.82
N ILE A 351 -13.44 -5.86 13.51
CA ILE A 351 -14.20 -5.50 12.30
C ILE A 351 -13.31 -4.69 11.38
N ALA A 352 -13.27 -5.08 10.09
CA ALA A 352 -12.52 -4.36 9.08
C ALA A 352 -13.34 -4.11 7.81
N ILE A 353 -13.13 -2.95 7.20
CA ILE A 353 -13.56 -2.61 5.84
C ILE A 353 -12.32 -2.56 4.96
N LEU A 354 -12.26 -3.44 3.97
CA LEU A 354 -11.12 -3.60 3.08
C LEU A 354 -11.47 -3.09 1.68
N VAL A 355 -10.90 -1.97 1.32
CA VAL A 355 -11.11 -1.31 0.02
C VAL A 355 -9.96 -1.60 -0.95
N ARG A 356 -10.20 -1.46 -2.27
CA ARG A 356 -9.15 -1.57 -3.27
C ARG A 356 -8.23 -0.35 -3.27
N ALA A 357 -8.79 0.83 -3.14
CA ALA A 357 -8.06 2.10 -3.13
C ALA A 357 -8.52 2.98 -1.98
N ILE A 358 -7.59 3.76 -1.42
CA ILE A 358 -7.83 4.51 -0.19
C ILE A 358 -8.89 5.62 -0.34
N PHE A 359 -9.14 6.12 -1.56
CA PHE A 359 -10.18 7.14 -1.76
C PHE A 359 -11.59 6.61 -1.45
N GLN A 360 -11.82 5.30 -1.59
CA GLN A 360 -13.10 4.66 -1.29
C GLN A 360 -13.48 4.75 0.20
N THR A 361 -12.54 5.05 1.10
CA THR A 361 -12.84 5.10 2.55
C THR A 361 -13.73 6.27 2.93
N ARG A 362 -13.82 7.32 2.12
CA ARG A 362 -14.49 8.57 2.47
C ARG A 362 -15.95 8.37 2.87
N GLU A 363 -16.75 7.65 2.08
CA GLU A 363 -18.18 7.46 2.36
C GLU A 363 -18.39 6.71 3.68
N PHE A 364 -17.52 5.75 4.01
CA PHE A 364 -17.52 5.05 5.30
C PHE A 364 -17.11 5.97 6.44
N GLU A 365 -16.08 6.81 6.23
CA GLU A 365 -15.63 7.80 7.23
C GLU A 365 -16.78 8.78 7.55
N GLU A 366 -17.44 9.33 6.52
CA GLU A 366 -18.61 10.21 6.68
C GLU A 366 -19.77 9.53 7.43
N ARG A 367 -20.08 8.28 7.06
CA ARG A 367 -21.11 7.52 7.77
C ARG A 367 -20.75 7.31 9.23
N PHE A 368 -19.53 6.92 9.53
CA PHE A 368 -19.09 6.67 10.90
C PHE A 368 -19.10 7.93 11.76
N LEU A 369 -18.75 9.08 11.19
CA LEU A 369 -18.86 10.37 11.86
C LEU A 369 -20.33 10.69 12.20
N LYS A 370 -21.26 10.46 11.27
CA LYS A 370 -22.70 10.72 11.48
C LYS A 370 -23.31 9.84 12.59
N ILE A 371 -22.88 8.57 12.68
CA ILE A 371 -23.45 7.61 13.67
C ILE A 371 -22.56 7.44 14.92
N GLY A 372 -21.44 8.16 15.01
CA GLY A 372 -20.56 8.12 16.19
C GLY A 372 -19.78 6.82 16.36
N ILE A 373 -19.49 6.07 15.28
CA ILE A 373 -18.65 4.86 15.35
C ILE A 373 -17.17 5.25 15.29
N PRO A 374 -16.36 4.89 16.30
CA PRO A 374 -14.92 5.12 16.26
C PRO A 374 -14.26 4.27 15.18
N TYR A 375 -13.38 4.87 14.38
CA TYR A 375 -12.64 4.17 13.32
C TYR A 375 -11.18 4.61 13.25
N ARG A 376 -10.35 3.80 12.60
CA ARG A 376 -8.96 4.15 12.27
C ARG A 376 -8.62 3.74 10.85
N ILE A 377 -7.78 4.51 10.18
CA ILE A 377 -7.22 4.15 8.87
C ILE A 377 -5.85 3.52 9.06
N VAL A 378 -5.73 2.26 8.68
CA VAL A 378 -4.48 1.50 8.82
C VAL A 378 -3.64 1.69 7.55
N GLY A 379 -2.43 2.24 7.73
CA GLY A 379 -1.51 2.52 6.62
C GLY A 379 -1.88 3.75 5.79
N GLY A 380 -2.76 4.60 6.30
CA GLY A 380 -3.21 5.83 5.65
C GLY A 380 -3.51 6.93 6.66
N ILE A 381 -3.93 8.05 6.14
CA ILE A 381 -4.35 9.24 6.89
C ILE A 381 -5.85 9.44 6.66
N LYS A 382 -6.60 9.83 7.67
CA LYS A 382 -8.02 10.15 7.55
C LYS A 382 -8.29 11.15 6.44
N PHE A 383 -9.46 11.08 5.83
CA PHE A 383 -9.78 11.87 4.64
C PHE A 383 -9.49 13.37 4.83
N TYR A 384 -10.04 13.98 5.88
CA TYR A 384 -9.84 15.42 6.14
C TYR A 384 -8.44 15.79 6.66
N GLU A 385 -7.59 14.81 6.95
CA GLU A 385 -6.21 15.03 7.39
C GLU A 385 -5.18 14.90 6.26
N ARG A 386 -5.60 14.43 5.06
CA ARG A 386 -4.74 14.30 3.89
C ARG A 386 -4.22 15.68 3.47
N ALA A 387 -2.96 15.74 3.03
CA ALA A 387 -2.28 16.99 2.74
C ALA A 387 -3.02 17.85 1.69
N GLU A 388 -3.43 17.23 0.59
CA GLU A 388 -4.17 17.89 -0.49
C GLU A 388 -5.57 18.38 -0.03
N ILE A 389 -6.21 17.66 0.86
CA ILE A 389 -7.51 18.04 1.43
C ILE A 389 -7.33 19.21 2.41
N LYS A 390 -6.32 19.16 3.28
CA LYS A 390 -5.97 20.28 4.15
C LYS A 390 -5.62 21.54 3.37
N ASP A 391 -4.96 21.41 2.22
CA ASP A 391 -4.65 22.55 1.35
C ASP A 391 -5.94 23.18 0.80
N CYS A 392 -6.86 22.36 0.28
CA CYS A 392 -8.17 22.81 -0.20
C CYS A 392 -8.98 23.49 0.91
N ILE A 393 -9.03 22.88 2.10
CA ILE A 393 -9.73 23.45 3.26
C ILE A 393 -9.10 24.76 3.68
N ALA A 394 -7.79 24.90 3.67
CA ALA A 394 -7.10 26.14 4.01
C ALA A 394 -7.44 27.27 3.02
N TYR A 395 -7.53 26.97 1.72
CA TYR A 395 -8.04 27.93 0.73
C TYR A 395 -9.48 28.38 1.05
N LEU A 396 -10.37 27.46 1.34
CA LEU A 396 -11.76 27.76 1.69
C LEU A 396 -11.85 28.57 2.99
N ARG A 397 -11.08 28.20 4.02
CA ARG A 397 -11.06 28.89 5.32
C ARG A 397 -10.61 30.33 5.19
N ILE A 398 -9.51 30.61 4.48
CA ILE A 398 -8.99 31.96 4.35
C ILE A 398 -9.93 32.86 3.48
N VAL A 399 -10.69 32.28 2.56
CA VAL A 399 -11.72 32.99 1.82
C VAL A 399 -12.90 33.34 2.73
N HIS A 400 -13.34 32.41 3.59
CA HIS A 400 -14.45 32.59 4.52
C HIS A 400 -14.06 33.48 5.71
N GLN A 401 -12.85 33.28 6.28
CA GLN A 401 -12.33 33.97 7.44
C GLN A 401 -10.99 34.68 7.13
N PRO A 402 -11.02 35.96 6.75
CA PRO A 402 -9.80 36.70 6.34
C PRO A 402 -8.70 36.81 7.41
N LEU A 403 -9.01 36.50 8.68
CA LEU A 403 -8.09 36.57 9.79
C LEU A 403 -7.47 35.21 10.17
N ASP A 404 -7.73 34.15 9.37
CA ASP A 404 -7.16 32.82 9.57
C ASP A 404 -5.69 32.76 9.08
N ASP A 405 -4.79 33.21 9.93
CA ASP A 405 -3.35 33.27 9.64
C ASP A 405 -2.73 31.88 9.41
N LEU A 406 -3.24 30.84 10.07
CA LEU A 406 -2.76 29.47 9.89
C LEU A 406 -3.06 28.96 8.47
N SER A 407 -4.28 29.20 8.01
CA SER A 407 -4.68 28.86 6.63
C SER A 407 -3.91 29.70 5.60
N PHE A 408 -3.67 30.98 5.89
CA PHE A 408 -2.85 31.84 5.02
C PHE A 408 -1.41 31.34 4.91
N GLU A 409 -0.75 31.02 6.02
CA GLU A 409 0.62 30.51 6.03
C GLU A 409 0.73 29.19 5.28
N ARG A 410 -0.28 28.33 5.37
CA ARG A 410 -0.31 27.08 4.66
C ARG A 410 -0.34 27.26 3.13
N ILE A 411 -1.19 28.15 2.63
CA ILE A 411 -1.40 28.29 1.16
C ILE A 411 -0.45 29.29 0.49
N ILE A 412 0.24 30.13 1.23
CA ILE A 412 0.99 31.29 0.68
C ILE A 412 1.98 30.87 -0.42
N ASN A 413 2.60 29.70 -0.31
CA ASN A 413 3.57 29.17 -1.29
C ASN A 413 3.18 27.80 -1.86
N ILE A 414 1.92 27.44 -1.80
CA ILE A 414 1.33 26.21 -2.40
C ILE A 414 0.20 26.63 -3.32
N PRO A 415 0.34 26.47 -4.64
CA PRO A 415 1.56 26.16 -5.45
C PRO A 415 2.71 27.17 -5.27
N LYS A 416 3.90 26.79 -5.70
CA LYS A 416 5.12 27.61 -5.52
C LYS A 416 4.98 28.98 -6.19
N ARG A 417 5.13 30.05 -5.38
CA ARG A 417 5.03 31.47 -5.80
C ARG A 417 6.32 32.25 -5.58
N SER A 418 7.47 31.56 -5.46
CA SER A 418 8.76 32.17 -5.12
C SER A 418 8.79 32.87 -3.76
N ILE A 419 7.94 32.43 -2.83
CA ILE A 419 7.86 32.92 -1.46
C ILE A 419 8.61 31.92 -0.58
N GLY A 420 9.81 32.28 -0.14
CA GLY A 420 10.63 31.44 0.72
C GLY A 420 10.47 31.78 2.20
N ASP A 421 11.08 30.95 3.06
CA ASP A 421 11.01 31.05 4.52
C ASP A 421 11.42 32.41 5.07
N THR A 422 12.40 33.07 4.45
CA THR A 422 12.85 34.43 4.83
C THR A 422 11.73 35.47 4.65
N THR A 423 10.93 35.34 3.58
CA THR A 423 9.79 36.24 3.35
C THR A 423 8.65 35.94 4.32
N ILE A 424 8.38 34.67 4.60
CA ILE A 424 7.35 34.25 5.58
C ILE A 424 7.73 34.79 6.97
N LYS A 425 8.98 34.67 7.39
CA LYS A 425 9.46 35.23 8.65
C LYS A 425 9.26 36.75 8.72
N LEU A 426 9.62 37.46 7.64
CA LEU A 426 9.43 38.91 7.56
C LEU A 426 7.96 39.31 7.71
N ILE A 427 7.04 38.59 7.06
CA ILE A 427 5.59 38.83 7.18
C ILE A 427 5.12 38.56 8.61
N ASN A 428 5.54 37.47 9.24
CA ASN A 428 5.20 37.11 10.62
C ASN A 428 5.71 38.19 11.63
N GLU A 429 6.95 38.64 11.47
CA GLU A 429 7.53 39.69 12.33
C GLU A 429 6.77 41.02 12.18
N TYR A 430 6.43 41.40 10.95
CA TYR A 430 5.67 42.61 10.69
C TYR A 430 4.26 42.53 11.24
N ALA A 431 3.56 41.40 11.06
CA ALA A 431 2.22 41.14 11.59
C ALA A 431 2.21 41.24 13.11
N LYS A 432 3.17 40.58 13.79
CA LYS A 432 3.30 40.61 15.25
C LYS A 432 3.57 42.02 15.76
N LYS A 433 4.47 42.78 15.11
CA LYS A 433 4.80 44.15 15.50
C LYS A 433 3.62 45.10 15.40
N ASN A 434 2.76 44.93 14.42
CA ASN A 434 1.63 45.83 14.12
C ASN A 434 0.29 45.28 14.58
N ASN A 435 0.25 44.14 15.28
CA ASN A 435 -0.96 43.44 15.72
C ASN A 435 -2.01 43.30 14.59
N SER A 436 -1.54 42.83 13.44
CA SER A 436 -2.35 42.65 12.22
C SER A 436 -2.27 41.22 11.70
N SER A 437 -3.25 40.80 10.86
CA SER A 437 -3.19 39.48 10.21
C SER A 437 -2.04 39.41 9.20
N LEU A 438 -1.62 38.19 8.87
CA LEU A 438 -0.56 37.94 7.87
C LEU A 438 -0.93 38.48 6.48
N GLU A 439 -2.21 38.43 6.11
CA GLU A 439 -2.69 39.02 4.86
C GLU A 439 -2.51 40.53 4.84
N VAL A 440 -2.93 41.23 5.90
CA VAL A 440 -2.78 42.69 6.01
C VAL A 440 -1.30 43.07 6.05
N ALA A 441 -0.49 42.36 6.82
CA ALA A 441 0.95 42.56 6.86
C ALA A 441 1.58 42.39 5.48
N SER A 442 1.16 41.37 4.71
CA SER A 442 1.63 41.12 3.36
C SER A 442 1.34 42.28 2.40
N ARG A 443 0.10 42.85 2.44
CA ARG A 443 -0.28 44.02 1.65
C ARG A 443 0.58 45.23 1.97
N LYS A 444 0.75 45.53 3.25
CA LYS A 444 1.58 46.66 3.71
C LYS A 444 3.05 46.53 3.34
N LEU A 445 3.63 45.34 3.49
CA LEU A 445 5.02 45.09 3.07
C LEU A 445 5.22 45.22 1.54
N ILE A 446 4.19 44.92 0.73
CA ILE A 446 4.20 45.16 -0.70
C ILE A 446 4.16 46.66 -1.01
N GLU A 447 3.29 47.43 -0.33
CA GLU A 447 3.16 48.88 -0.47
C GLU A 447 4.47 49.60 -0.07
N GLU A 448 5.08 49.15 1.04
CA GLU A 448 6.35 49.69 1.55
C GLU A 448 7.58 49.23 0.74
N ASN A 449 7.39 48.45 -0.33
CA ASN A 449 8.47 47.90 -1.17
C ASN A 449 9.54 47.09 -0.39
N LYS A 450 9.15 46.45 0.71
CA LYS A 450 10.06 45.63 1.54
C LYS A 450 10.21 44.18 1.05
N ILE A 451 9.50 43.81 0.01
CA ILE A 451 9.51 42.47 -0.59
C ILE A 451 10.22 42.50 -1.95
N LYS A 452 11.06 41.47 -2.22
CA LYS A 452 11.78 41.32 -3.48
C LYS A 452 10.83 41.29 -4.68
N PRO A 453 11.20 41.90 -5.84
CA PRO A 453 10.29 42.04 -6.99
C PRO A 453 9.64 40.73 -7.45
N LYS A 454 10.39 39.64 -7.56
CA LYS A 454 9.87 38.34 -7.98
C LYS A 454 8.85 37.76 -6.99
N THR A 455 9.11 37.88 -5.71
CA THR A 455 8.20 37.43 -4.63
C THR A 455 6.97 38.35 -4.55
N LYS A 456 7.13 39.64 -4.78
CA LYS A 456 6.06 40.67 -4.82
C LYS A 456 4.99 40.30 -5.84
N ILE A 457 5.39 39.85 -7.05
CA ILE A 457 4.43 39.44 -8.11
C ILE A 457 3.58 38.25 -7.64
N GLY A 458 4.19 37.20 -7.15
CA GLY A 458 3.46 36.00 -6.69
C GLY A 458 2.55 36.26 -5.50
N LEU A 459 3.02 37.06 -4.53
CA LEU A 459 2.23 37.40 -3.35
C LEU A 459 1.06 38.32 -3.71
N ASN A 460 1.27 39.31 -4.55
CA ASN A 460 0.21 40.22 -5.00
C ASN A 460 -0.87 39.50 -5.80
N SER A 461 -0.48 38.56 -6.65
CA SER A 461 -1.42 37.70 -7.38
C SER A 461 -2.31 36.92 -6.42
N LEU A 462 -1.74 36.27 -5.40
CA LEU A 462 -2.51 35.54 -4.39
C LEU A 462 -3.50 36.46 -3.65
N LEU A 463 -3.04 37.62 -3.21
CA LEU A 463 -3.87 38.60 -2.47
C LEU A 463 -5.05 39.11 -3.31
N ASN A 464 -4.85 39.31 -4.62
CA ASN A 464 -5.90 39.70 -5.54
C ASN A 464 -6.91 38.58 -5.79
N PHE A 465 -6.43 37.33 -5.91
CA PHE A 465 -7.31 36.17 -6.01
C PHE A 465 -8.17 35.99 -4.73
N LEU A 466 -7.57 36.10 -3.55
CA LEU A 466 -8.34 36.04 -2.30
C LEU A 466 -9.46 37.07 -2.25
N GLN A 467 -9.18 38.31 -2.70
CA GLN A 467 -10.21 39.35 -2.76
C GLN A 467 -11.32 39.03 -3.76
N LYS A 468 -10.95 38.51 -4.95
CA LYS A 468 -11.90 38.06 -5.98
C LYS A 468 -12.80 36.94 -5.44
N TRP A 469 -12.20 35.87 -4.90
CA TRP A 469 -12.96 34.71 -4.40
C TRP A 469 -13.91 35.06 -3.25
N ARG A 470 -13.56 36.04 -2.42
CA ARG A 470 -14.46 36.57 -1.39
C ARG A 470 -15.64 37.29 -1.96
N ASN A 471 -15.46 38.01 -3.06
CA ASN A 471 -16.56 38.66 -3.76
C ASN A 471 -17.47 37.60 -4.40
N ASP A 472 -16.90 36.62 -5.08
CA ASP A 472 -17.62 35.48 -5.66
C ASP A 472 -18.44 34.72 -4.61
N LEU A 473 -17.91 34.54 -3.39
CA LEU A 473 -18.64 33.92 -2.27
C LEU A 473 -19.85 34.79 -1.81
N LYS A 474 -19.70 36.12 -1.76
CA LYS A 474 -20.78 37.05 -1.36
C LYS A 474 -21.90 37.10 -2.36
N ASP A 475 -21.59 36.94 -3.65
CA ASP A 475 -22.57 36.99 -4.75
C ASP A 475 -23.37 35.68 -4.89
N ASN A 476 -23.47 34.85 -3.84
CA ASN A 476 -24.20 33.59 -3.81
C ASN A 476 -23.71 32.53 -4.82
N SER A 477 -22.45 32.58 -5.22
CA SER A 477 -21.89 31.50 -6.03
C SER A 477 -21.90 30.17 -5.23
N ASN A 478 -22.33 29.10 -5.87
CA ASN A 478 -22.32 27.77 -5.28
C ASN A 478 -20.92 27.45 -4.75
N HIS A 479 -20.80 27.17 -3.45
CA HIS A 479 -19.52 26.96 -2.75
C HIS A 479 -18.68 25.81 -3.36
N ASN A 480 -19.31 24.85 -4.04
CA ASN A 480 -18.63 23.78 -4.78
C ASN A 480 -17.91 24.32 -6.02
N LYS A 481 -18.60 25.19 -6.78
CA LYS A 481 -18.00 25.87 -7.94
C LYS A 481 -16.87 26.78 -7.51
N LEU A 482 -17.01 27.42 -6.36
CA LEU A 482 -15.96 28.28 -5.79
C LEU A 482 -14.66 27.51 -5.56
N LEU A 483 -14.71 26.33 -4.93
CA LEU A 483 -13.48 25.52 -4.74
C LEU A 483 -12.84 25.15 -6.06
N GLN A 484 -13.63 24.76 -7.07
CA GLN A 484 -13.11 24.43 -8.39
C GLN A 484 -12.40 25.62 -9.04
N ILE A 485 -13.00 26.83 -8.98
CA ILE A 485 -12.39 28.08 -9.45
C ILE A 485 -11.08 28.36 -8.72
N ILE A 486 -11.08 28.23 -7.38
CA ILE A 486 -9.87 28.42 -6.55
C ILE A 486 -8.75 27.49 -6.99
N LEU A 487 -9.02 26.21 -7.18
CA LEU A 487 -8.01 25.22 -7.56
C LEU A 487 -7.43 25.45 -8.94
N ASP A 488 -8.24 25.92 -9.88
CA ASP A 488 -7.80 26.20 -11.25
C ASP A 488 -7.03 27.55 -11.31
N GLU A 489 -7.58 28.62 -10.76
CA GLU A 489 -6.95 29.95 -10.77
C GLU A 489 -5.68 30.03 -9.92
N SER A 490 -5.62 29.30 -8.80
CA SER A 490 -4.39 29.20 -7.99
C SER A 490 -3.26 28.43 -8.68
N GLY A 491 -3.60 27.63 -9.71
CA GLY A 491 -2.69 26.67 -10.35
C GLY A 491 -2.49 25.38 -9.58
N TYR A 492 -3.33 25.10 -8.57
CA TYR A 492 -3.21 23.89 -7.74
C TYR A 492 -3.52 22.62 -8.54
N SER A 493 -4.61 22.65 -9.32
CA SER A 493 -4.98 21.54 -10.23
C SER A 493 -3.87 21.26 -11.24
N GLU A 494 -3.27 22.31 -11.82
CA GLU A 494 -2.16 22.17 -12.76
C GLU A 494 -0.89 21.59 -12.09
N MET A 495 -0.58 22.03 -10.87
CA MET A 495 0.54 21.52 -10.09
C MET A 495 0.47 20.01 -9.89
N LEU A 496 -0.72 19.47 -9.61
CA LEU A 496 -0.93 18.03 -9.44
C LEU A 496 -0.90 17.28 -10.78
N LYS A 497 -1.54 17.82 -11.84
CA LYS A 497 -1.57 17.21 -13.18
C LYS A 497 -0.18 17.14 -13.83
N ASN A 498 0.69 18.11 -13.55
CA ASN A 498 2.05 18.16 -14.12
C ASN A 498 3.00 17.10 -13.57
N LYS A 499 2.64 16.43 -12.47
CA LYS A 499 3.40 15.30 -11.91
C LYS A 499 2.61 14.02 -12.21
N LYS A 500 2.95 13.36 -13.31
CA LYS A 500 2.34 12.08 -13.71
C LYS A 500 2.88 10.93 -12.85
N ASP A 501 2.45 10.86 -11.59
CA ASP A 501 2.70 9.72 -10.71
C ASP A 501 1.38 9.25 -10.06
N LEU A 502 1.35 7.99 -9.65
CA LEU A 502 0.20 7.36 -8.99
C LEU A 502 -0.27 8.12 -7.75
N GLU A 503 0.65 8.76 -7.04
CA GLU A 503 0.33 9.52 -5.83
C GLU A 503 -0.50 10.78 -6.15
N ASN A 504 -0.14 11.50 -7.22
CA ASN A 504 -0.89 12.69 -7.63
C ASN A 504 -2.21 12.34 -8.32
N GLU A 505 -2.32 11.21 -9.01
CA GLU A 505 -3.60 10.69 -9.49
C GLU A 505 -4.54 10.44 -8.30
N ASN A 506 -4.08 9.77 -7.25
CA ASN A 506 -4.85 9.55 -6.02
C ASN A 506 -5.23 10.87 -5.32
N ARG A 507 -4.34 11.87 -5.31
CA ARG A 507 -4.64 13.20 -4.74
C ARG A 507 -5.71 13.91 -5.53
N LEU A 508 -5.71 13.82 -6.85
CA LEU A 508 -6.77 14.38 -7.69
C LEU A 508 -8.12 13.69 -7.44
N GLU A 509 -8.12 12.36 -7.25
CA GLU A 509 -9.34 11.63 -6.85
C GLU A 509 -9.84 12.08 -5.47
N ASN A 510 -8.95 12.24 -4.50
CA ASN A 510 -9.33 12.77 -3.18
C ASN A 510 -9.96 14.18 -3.27
N ILE A 511 -9.46 15.04 -4.16
CA ILE A 511 -10.04 16.38 -4.38
C ILE A 511 -11.42 16.30 -5.03
N LYS A 512 -11.61 15.38 -5.99
CA LYS A 512 -12.95 15.16 -6.58
C LYS A 512 -13.94 14.69 -5.52
N GLU A 513 -13.51 13.78 -4.64
CA GLU A 513 -14.31 13.33 -3.51
C GLU A 513 -14.64 14.48 -2.54
N LEU A 514 -13.70 15.41 -2.30
CA LEU A 514 -13.97 16.59 -1.50
C LEU A 514 -15.05 17.49 -2.14
N LEU A 515 -14.95 17.73 -3.45
CA LEU A 515 -15.95 18.50 -4.21
C LEU A 515 -17.34 17.85 -4.12
N ASN A 516 -17.40 16.52 -4.12
CA ASN A 516 -18.64 15.78 -3.93
C ASN A 516 -19.19 15.92 -2.52
N ALA A 517 -18.33 15.79 -1.50
CA ALA A 517 -18.74 16.01 -0.12
C ALA A 517 -19.37 17.38 0.09
N MET A 518 -18.78 18.41 -0.47
CA MET A 518 -19.28 19.78 -0.34
C MET A 518 -20.69 19.97 -0.88
N LYS A 519 -21.14 19.18 -1.85
CA LYS A 519 -22.51 19.26 -2.41
C LYS A 519 -23.61 18.88 -1.42
N GLU A 520 -23.26 18.17 -0.35
CA GLU A 520 -24.21 17.74 0.69
C GLU A 520 -24.53 18.85 1.69
N PHE A 521 -23.81 19.96 1.64
CA PHE A 521 -23.96 21.08 2.58
C PHE A 521 -24.60 22.28 1.89
N ASP A 522 -25.48 22.97 2.61
CA ASP A 522 -26.22 24.13 2.08
C ASP A 522 -25.30 25.33 1.80
N ASN A 523 -24.23 25.47 2.57
CA ASN A 523 -23.29 26.58 2.46
C ASN A 523 -21.88 26.20 2.93
N LEU A 524 -20.90 27.08 2.67
CA LEU A 524 -19.50 26.87 3.03
C LEU A 524 -19.29 26.78 4.55
N GLU A 525 -20.03 27.56 5.34
CA GLU A 525 -19.88 27.59 6.79
C GLU A 525 -20.22 26.25 7.41
N SER A 526 -21.38 25.67 7.07
CA SER A 526 -21.80 24.34 7.57
C SER A 526 -20.83 23.23 7.17
N PHE A 527 -20.25 23.32 5.98
CA PHE A 527 -19.21 22.40 5.56
C PHE A 527 -17.92 22.52 6.39
N LEU A 528 -17.43 23.75 6.64
CA LEU A 528 -16.22 23.99 7.45
C LEU A 528 -16.41 23.61 8.91
N GLU A 529 -17.61 23.79 9.48
CA GLU A 529 -17.96 23.30 10.80
C GLU A 529 -17.90 21.75 10.87
N HIS A 530 -18.51 21.09 9.89
CA HIS A 530 -18.44 19.62 9.79
C HIS A 530 -16.99 19.12 9.73
N VAL A 531 -16.15 19.71 8.91
CA VAL A 531 -14.71 19.37 8.81
C VAL A 531 -14.02 19.56 10.17
N SER A 532 -14.33 20.62 10.90
CA SER A 532 -13.73 20.89 12.20
C SER A 532 -14.14 19.84 13.25
N LEU A 533 -15.39 19.42 13.24
CA LEU A 533 -15.88 18.32 14.07
C LEU A 533 -15.23 16.99 13.72
N ALA A 534 -15.16 16.67 12.41
CA ALA A 534 -14.55 15.44 11.90
C ALA A 534 -13.08 15.26 12.33
N THR A 535 -12.34 16.37 12.41
CA THR A 535 -10.92 16.36 12.80
C THR A 535 -10.72 16.36 14.33
N SER A 536 -11.72 16.76 15.13
CA SER A 536 -11.62 16.85 16.59
C SER A 536 -11.91 15.55 17.35
N LEU A 537 -12.60 14.59 16.73
CA LEU A 537 -13.08 13.34 17.37
C LEU A 537 -11.98 12.30 17.71
N ASP A 538 -10.70 12.59 17.52
CA ASP A 538 -9.61 11.62 17.57
C ASP A 538 -8.83 11.54 18.89
N GLN A 539 -9.27 12.20 19.97
CA GLN A 539 -8.46 12.32 21.20
C GLN A 539 -8.48 11.11 22.13
N ASP A 540 -9.26 10.05 21.84
CA ASP A 540 -9.35 8.90 22.75
C ASP A 540 -8.59 7.67 22.19
N TRP A 541 -7.38 7.44 22.72
CA TRP A 541 -6.47 6.35 22.32
C TRP A 541 -6.88 4.97 22.85
N GLN A 542 -7.84 4.89 23.77
CA GLN A 542 -8.23 3.65 24.46
C GLN A 542 -9.50 3.00 23.92
N THR A 543 -10.25 3.65 23.04
CA THR A 543 -11.50 3.11 22.52
C THR A 543 -11.26 2.07 21.40
N GLU A 544 -12.10 1.03 21.37
CA GLU A 544 -12.17 0.10 20.25
C GLU A 544 -12.56 0.83 18.97
N LYS A 545 -11.92 0.51 17.85
CA LYS A 545 -12.08 1.23 16.57
C LYS A 545 -12.23 0.25 15.39
N VAL A 546 -13.18 0.53 14.50
CA VAL A 546 -13.29 -0.19 13.21
C VAL A 546 -12.06 0.10 12.34
N ASN A 547 -11.56 -0.92 11.66
CA ASN A 547 -10.38 -0.81 10.82
C ASN A 547 -10.77 -0.54 9.36
N LEU A 548 -10.38 0.62 8.82
CA LEU A 548 -10.47 0.93 7.40
C LEU A 548 -9.08 0.82 6.78
N MET A 549 -8.95 0.04 5.70
CA MET A 549 -7.65 -0.12 5.04
C MET A 549 -7.80 -0.63 3.61
N THR A 550 -6.73 -0.57 2.84
CA THR A 550 -6.70 -1.26 1.56
C THR A 550 -6.51 -2.77 1.76
N MET A 551 -6.99 -3.58 0.82
CA MET A 551 -6.76 -5.03 0.81
C MET A 551 -5.27 -5.36 0.86
N HIS A 552 -4.39 -4.58 0.21
CA HIS A 552 -2.93 -4.74 0.31
C HIS A 552 -2.41 -4.56 1.74
N SER A 553 -2.91 -3.56 2.45
CA SER A 553 -2.50 -3.29 3.85
C SER A 553 -3.01 -4.34 4.83
N SER A 554 -4.03 -5.11 4.44
CA SER A 554 -4.61 -6.18 5.27
C SER A 554 -3.79 -7.48 5.26
N LYS A 555 -2.80 -7.60 4.36
CA LYS A 555 -1.94 -8.79 4.30
C LYS A 555 -1.24 -9.00 5.65
N GLY A 556 -1.31 -10.23 6.17
CA GLY A 556 -0.78 -10.58 7.49
C GLY A 556 -1.72 -10.26 8.67
N LEU A 557 -2.82 -9.54 8.46
CA LEU A 557 -3.85 -9.28 9.46
C LEU A 557 -5.01 -10.29 9.35
N GLU A 558 -5.90 -10.27 10.36
CA GLU A 558 -7.11 -11.10 10.40
C GLU A 558 -8.16 -10.47 11.30
N PHE A 559 -9.43 -10.62 10.96
CA PHE A 559 -10.56 -10.00 11.65
C PHE A 559 -11.74 -10.98 11.73
N ASP A 560 -12.58 -10.85 12.75
CA ASP A 560 -13.77 -11.69 12.85
C ASP A 560 -14.77 -11.37 11.74
N VAL A 561 -14.92 -10.08 11.41
CA VAL A 561 -15.83 -9.59 10.37
C VAL A 561 -15.06 -8.75 9.35
N VAL A 562 -15.24 -9.05 8.07
CA VAL A 562 -14.63 -8.32 6.97
C VAL A 562 -15.68 -7.89 5.97
N PHE A 563 -15.73 -6.59 5.70
CA PHE A 563 -16.49 -6.00 4.61
C PHE A 563 -15.54 -5.73 3.43
N LEU A 564 -15.99 -6.06 2.23
CA LEU A 564 -15.27 -5.95 0.97
C LEU A 564 -16.12 -5.17 -0.03
N PRO A 565 -16.24 -3.83 0.14
CA PRO A 565 -17.08 -3.01 -0.74
C PRO A 565 -16.39 -2.67 -2.06
N GLY A 566 -17.20 -2.26 -3.04
CA GLY A 566 -16.73 -1.73 -4.31
C GLY A 566 -16.17 -2.80 -5.25
N TRP A 567 -16.79 -3.98 -5.30
CA TRP A 567 -16.46 -5.01 -6.29
C TRP A 567 -17.09 -4.65 -7.65
N GLU A 568 -16.51 -3.65 -8.31
CA GLU A 568 -16.99 -3.05 -9.54
C GLU A 568 -15.92 -3.10 -10.63
N GLU A 569 -16.30 -3.39 -11.85
CA GLU A 569 -15.40 -3.48 -13.00
C GLU A 569 -14.66 -2.14 -13.24
N GLY A 570 -13.34 -2.22 -13.43
CA GLY A 570 -12.48 -1.04 -13.56
C GLY A 570 -11.97 -0.47 -12.24
N LEU A 571 -12.70 -0.67 -11.14
CA LEU A 571 -12.28 -0.35 -9.78
C LEU A 571 -11.59 -1.55 -9.13
N PHE A 572 -12.21 -2.71 -9.20
CA PHE A 572 -11.69 -3.99 -8.74
C PHE A 572 -12.25 -5.14 -9.59
N PRO A 573 -11.47 -5.72 -10.51
CA PRO A 573 -10.02 -5.48 -10.75
C PRO A 573 -9.73 -4.07 -11.26
N HIS A 574 -8.57 -3.53 -10.84
CA HIS A 574 -8.19 -2.18 -11.21
C HIS A 574 -7.78 -2.11 -12.68
N GLN A 575 -8.42 -1.22 -13.46
CA GLN A 575 -8.25 -1.11 -14.90
C GLN A 575 -6.78 -0.98 -15.33
N LYS A 576 -6.01 -0.14 -14.64
CA LYS A 576 -4.61 0.10 -14.92
C LYS A 576 -3.73 -1.15 -14.75
N SER A 577 -4.04 -2.01 -13.77
CA SER A 577 -3.32 -3.28 -13.59
C SER A 577 -3.46 -4.20 -14.81
N ILE A 578 -4.65 -4.22 -15.39
CA ILE A 578 -4.95 -5.02 -16.58
C ILE A 578 -4.28 -4.40 -17.82
N GLU A 579 -4.35 -3.07 -17.98
CA GLU A 579 -3.75 -2.36 -19.13
C GLU A 579 -2.22 -2.50 -19.16
N GLU A 580 -1.55 -2.43 -18.00
CA GLU A 580 -0.09 -2.51 -17.91
C GLU A 580 0.47 -3.93 -18.02
N LYS A 581 -0.24 -4.94 -17.47
CA LYS A 581 0.29 -6.30 -17.28
C LYS A 581 -0.56 -7.39 -17.97
N GLY A 582 -1.68 -7.04 -18.58
CA GLY A 582 -2.58 -8.00 -19.20
C GLY A 582 -3.10 -9.05 -18.21
N GLU A 583 -3.05 -10.32 -18.61
CA GLU A 583 -3.51 -11.47 -17.81
C GLU A 583 -2.77 -11.58 -16.47
N ASN A 584 -1.46 -11.32 -16.43
CA ASN A 584 -0.71 -11.33 -15.16
C ASN A 584 -1.22 -10.27 -14.17
N GLY A 585 -1.72 -9.14 -14.67
CA GLY A 585 -2.34 -8.10 -13.85
C GLY A 585 -3.68 -8.55 -13.28
N LEU A 586 -4.49 -9.23 -14.08
CA LEU A 586 -5.75 -9.81 -13.65
C LEU A 586 -5.55 -10.90 -12.59
N GLU A 587 -4.57 -11.79 -12.80
CA GLU A 587 -4.22 -12.81 -11.81
C GLU A 587 -3.75 -12.20 -10.47
N GLU A 588 -3.00 -11.08 -10.51
CA GLU A 588 -2.57 -10.38 -9.29
C GLU A 588 -3.76 -9.74 -8.55
N GLU A 589 -4.70 -9.12 -9.27
CA GLU A 589 -5.94 -8.59 -8.69
C GLU A 589 -6.81 -9.71 -8.09
N ARG A 590 -6.87 -10.89 -8.72
CA ARG A 590 -7.57 -12.06 -8.19
C ARG A 590 -6.91 -12.60 -6.91
N ARG A 591 -5.57 -12.59 -6.83
CA ARG A 591 -4.85 -12.88 -5.58
C ARG A 591 -5.17 -11.85 -4.49
N LEU A 592 -5.35 -10.60 -4.87
CA LEU A 592 -5.74 -9.55 -3.93
C LEU A 592 -7.17 -9.79 -3.38
N ALA A 593 -8.11 -10.23 -4.23
CA ALA A 593 -9.44 -10.64 -3.81
C ALA A 593 -9.38 -11.84 -2.84
N TYR A 594 -8.60 -12.85 -3.18
CA TYR A 594 -8.33 -14.00 -2.31
C TYR A 594 -7.74 -13.56 -0.95
N VAL A 595 -6.78 -12.63 -0.95
CA VAL A 595 -6.22 -12.07 0.28
C VAL A 595 -7.33 -11.40 1.09
N GLY A 596 -8.15 -10.55 0.47
CA GLY A 596 -9.25 -9.85 1.16
C GLY A 596 -10.23 -10.81 1.83
N ILE A 597 -10.76 -11.78 1.10
CA ILE A 597 -11.71 -12.78 1.60
C ILE A 597 -11.09 -13.58 2.76
N THR A 598 -9.86 -14.04 2.62
CA THR A 598 -9.16 -14.86 3.62
C THR A 598 -8.70 -14.08 4.86
N ARG A 599 -9.00 -12.77 4.96
CA ARG A 599 -8.81 -12.02 6.22
C ARG A 599 -9.92 -12.30 7.22
N ALA A 600 -11.09 -12.73 6.75
CA ALA A 600 -12.24 -13.01 7.58
C ALA A 600 -12.08 -14.34 8.36
N LYS A 601 -12.40 -14.30 9.66
CA LYS A 601 -12.50 -15.48 10.50
C LYS A 601 -13.92 -16.05 10.48
N ARG A 602 -14.93 -15.19 10.64
CA ARG A 602 -16.34 -15.59 10.85
C ARG A 602 -17.27 -15.10 9.76
N LEU A 603 -17.20 -13.83 9.40
CA LEU A 603 -18.12 -13.20 8.45
C LEU A 603 -17.34 -12.49 7.35
N ALA A 604 -17.69 -12.77 6.10
CA ALA A 604 -17.22 -12.02 4.93
C ALA A 604 -18.43 -11.45 4.19
N ARG A 605 -18.40 -10.14 3.90
CA ARG A 605 -19.46 -9.36 3.27
C ARG A 605 -18.90 -8.68 2.03
N ILE A 606 -19.28 -9.16 0.85
CA ILE A 606 -18.88 -8.58 -0.45
C ILE A 606 -20.01 -7.68 -0.92
N SER A 607 -19.70 -6.51 -1.44
CA SER A 607 -20.70 -5.61 -2.00
C SER A 607 -20.19 -4.82 -3.20
N PHE A 608 -21.12 -4.35 -4.02
CA PHE A 608 -20.90 -3.46 -5.13
C PHE A 608 -22.10 -2.52 -5.31
N SER A 609 -21.88 -1.40 -5.99
CA SER A 609 -22.90 -0.40 -6.25
C SER A 609 -23.18 -0.29 -7.74
N MET A 610 -24.47 -0.10 -8.12
CA MET A 610 -24.88 0.06 -9.52
C MET A 610 -24.49 1.45 -10.07
N ASN A 611 -24.42 2.45 -9.20
CA ASN A 611 -24.09 3.81 -9.59
C ASN A 611 -23.00 4.37 -8.68
N ARG A 612 -22.03 5.01 -9.31
CA ARG A 612 -20.95 5.71 -8.62
C ARG A 612 -20.85 7.14 -9.12
N PHE A 613 -20.67 8.08 -8.19
CA PHE A 613 -20.45 9.46 -8.57
C PHE A 613 -18.98 9.65 -9.00
N TYR A 614 -18.77 9.97 -10.28
CA TYR A 614 -17.44 10.13 -10.85
C TYR A 614 -17.39 11.36 -11.78
N GLN A 615 -16.40 12.22 -11.64
CA GLN A 615 -16.15 13.42 -12.44
C GLN A 615 -17.31 14.45 -12.51
N GLY A 616 -18.21 14.45 -11.54
CA GLY A 616 -19.32 15.41 -11.51
C GLY A 616 -20.68 14.80 -11.91
N ASP A 617 -20.67 13.57 -12.44
CA ASP A 617 -21.87 12.87 -12.91
C ASP A 617 -22.01 11.50 -12.23
N TRP A 618 -23.23 11.00 -12.16
CA TRP A 618 -23.51 9.61 -11.80
C TRP A 618 -23.19 8.73 -13.00
N ILE A 619 -22.29 7.76 -12.80
CA ILE A 619 -21.91 6.79 -13.82
C ILE A 619 -22.40 5.42 -13.35
N ASP A 620 -23.04 4.71 -14.27
CA ASP A 620 -23.40 3.32 -14.03
C ASP A 620 -22.14 2.48 -13.85
N SER A 621 -22.12 1.71 -12.79
CA SER A 621 -21.06 0.76 -12.46
C SER A 621 -21.54 -0.66 -12.76
N MET A 622 -20.67 -1.49 -13.29
CA MET A 622 -20.94 -2.90 -13.49
C MET A 622 -20.33 -3.71 -12.34
N ALA A 623 -20.99 -4.81 -11.95
CA ALA A 623 -20.39 -5.76 -11.05
C ALA A 623 -19.01 -6.21 -11.56
N SER A 624 -18.09 -6.43 -10.64
CA SER A 624 -16.77 -6.98 -10.96
C SER A 624 -16.92 -8.36 -11.63
N ARG A 625 -16.09 -8.64 -12.63
CA ARG A 625 -15.99 -10.01 -13.21
C ARG A 625 -15.67 -11.07 -12.15
N PHE A 626 -15.09 -10.70 -11.02
CA PHE A 626 -14.83 -11.60 -9.91
C PHE A 626 -16.12 -12.06 -9.21
N VAL A 627 -17.22 -11.32 -9.35
CA VAL A 627 -18.53 -11.71 -8.83
C VAL A 627 -19.03 -12.98 -9.56
N ASP A 628 -18.82 -13.06 -10.87
CA ASP A 628 -19.20 -14.22 -11.69
C ASP A 628 -18.33 -15.47 -11.40
N GLU A 629 -17.16 -15.25 -10.80
CA GLU A 629 -16.24 -16.32 -10.41
C GLU A 629 -16.55 -16.89 -9.01
N LEU A 630 -17.50 -16.31 -8.28
CA LEU A 630 -17.88 -16.78 -6.94
C LEU A 630 -18.84 -17.97 -7.02
N PRO A 631 -18.61 -19.02 -6.21
CA PRO A 631 -19.47 -20.21 -6.22
C PRO A 631 -20.83 -19.94 -5.55
N GLU A 632 -21.92 -20.06 -6.27
CA GLU A 632 -23.28 -19.76 -5.81
C GLU A 632 -23.69 -20.54 -4.56
N GLU A 633 -23.23 -21.79 -4.44
CA GLU A 633 -23.53 -22.67 -3.30
C GLU A 633 -23.15 -22.04 -1.94
N TYR A 634 -22.06 -21.26 -1.89
CA TYR A 634 -21.50 -20.68 -0.65
C TYR A 634 -21.79 -19.19 -0.53
N ILE A 635 -22.57 -18.62 -1.45
CA ILE A 635 -22.94 -17.20 -1.49
C ILE A 635 -24.40 -17.03 -1.07
N LYS A 636 -24.67 -15.99 -0.29
CA LYS A 636 -26.02 -15.46 -0.04
C LYS A 636 -26.15 -14.15 -0.81
N LYS A 637 -26.88 -14.17 -1.92
CA LYS A 637 -27.16 -12.96 -2.72
C LYS A 637 -28.26 -12.15 -2.03
N ASN A 638 -28.02 -10.85 -1.86
CA ASN A 638 -28.99 -9.89 -1.32
C ASN A 638 -29.10 -8.71 -2.30
N ASN A 639 -30.31 -8.22 -2.48
CA ASN A 639 -30.54 -7.01 -3.24
C ASN A 639 -31.25 -5.98 -2.35
N SER A 640 -30.64 -4.82 -2.13
CA SER A 640 -31.17 -3.81 -1.21
C SER A 640 -32.33 -2.98 -1.78
N PHE A 641 -32.73 -3.18 -3.06
CA PHE A 641 -33.78 -2.38 -3.71
C PHE A 641 -35.11 -3.10 -3.85
N ILE A 642 -35.16 -4.41 -3.64
CA ILE A 642 -36.35 -5.20 -3.90
C ILE A 642 -37.03 -5.48 -2.57
N ASP A 643 -38.29 -5.08 -2.44
CA ASP A 643 -39.18 -5.55 -1.38
C ASP A 643 -39.18 -7.10 -1.38
N GLU A 644 -39.09 -7.70 -0.20
CA GLU A 644 -39.05 -9.16 0.01
C GLU A 644 -40.20 -9.97 -0.64
N ASN A 645 -41.11 -9.28 -1.33
CA ASN A 645 -42.30 -9.88 -1.96
C ASN A 645 -42.20 -10.03 -3.50
N SER A 646 -41.10 -9.70 -4.15
CA SER A 646 -40.90 -9.96 -5.59
C SER A 646 -40.11 -11.26 -5.75
N GLU A 647 -40.82 -12.37 -5.96
CA GLU A 647 -40.25 -13.61 -6.48
C GLU A 647 -39.66 -13.32 -7.88
N ASP A 648 -38.43 -13.78 -8.14
CA ASP A 648 -37.72 -13.74 -9.42
C ASP A 648 -37.04 -12.40 -9.81
N PHE A 649 -35.91 -12.07 -9.13
CA PHE A 649 -34.87 -11.22 -9.70
C PHE A 649 -33.73 -12.12 -10.20
N ASP A 650 -33.59 -12.25 -11.53
CA ASP A 650 -32.43 -12.92 -12.11
C ASP A 650 -31.25 -11.95 -12.18
N PHE A 651 -30.27 -12.15 -11.32
CA PHE A 651 -29.04 -11.34 -11.21
C PHE A 651 -28.30 -11.18 -12.55
N ASN A 652 -28.52 -12.09 -13.51
CA ASN A 652 -27.87 -12.10 -14.80
C ASN A 652 -28.75 -11.52 -15.92
N GLN A 653 -30.08 -11.55 -15.81
CA GLN A 653 -30.98 -11.10 -16.86
C GLN A 653 -31.43 -9.64 -16.71
N ASP A 654 -31.60 -9.13 -15.47
CA ASP A 654 -32.09 -7.77 -15.24
C ASP A 654 -30.99 -6.70 -15.26
N LEU A 655 -29.72 -7.09 -15.48
CA LEU A 655 -28.59 -6.18 -15.69
C LEU A 655 -28.23 -6.00 -17.18
N GLU A 656 -29.13 -6.33 -18.14
CA GLU A 656 -28.96 -5.95 -19.52
C GLU A 656 -29.11 -4.45 -19.69
N PHE A 657 -28.00 -3.73 -19.51
CA PHE A 657 -27.89 -2.32 -19.85
C PHE A 657 -27.95 -2.16 -21.39
N SER A 658 -28.68 -1.12 -21.84
CA SER A 658 -28.66 -0.73 -23.24
C SER A 658 -27.21 -0.51 -23.71
N GLU A 659 -26.91 -0.82 -24.98
CA GLU A 659 -25.54 -0.67 -25.54
C GLU A 659 -24.96 0.74 -25.34
N GLU A 660 -25.77 1.74 -25.15
CA GLU A 660 -25.39 3.15 -24.91
C GLU A 660 -24.83 3.42 -23.48
N ALA A 661 -25.12 2.54 -22.51
CA ALA A 661 -24.68 2.70 -21.12
C ALA A 661 -23.31 2.04 -20.80
N ARG A 662 -22.70 1.37 -21.76
CA ARG A 662 -21.45 0.63 -21.56
C ARG A 662 -20.24 1.57 -21.55
N SER A 663 -19.35 1.40 -20.55
CA SER A 663 -18.16 2.24 -20.47
C SER A 663 -17.28 2.10 -21.73
N PRO A 664 -16.60 3.16 -22.18
CA PRO A 664 -15.68 3.09 -23.33
C PRO A 664 -14.56 2.05 -23.19
N GLY A 665 -14.21 1.65 -21.96
CA GLY A 665 -13.25 0.59 -21.67
C GLY A 665 -13.80 -0.80 -21.94
N TRP A 666 -15.05 -1.04 -21.56
CA TRP A 666 -15.75 -2.31 -21.82
C TRP A 666 -15.98 -2.55 -23.32
N ILE A 667 -16.40 -1.51 -24.07
CA ILE A 667 -16.59 -1.58 -25.55
C ILE A 667 -15.27 -1.92 -26.25
N ARG A 668 -14.15 -1.35 -25.80
CA ARG A 668 -12.81 -1.67 -26.34
C ARG A 668 -12.35 -3.09 -25.99
N TYR A 669 -12.69 -3.60 -24.81
CA TYR A 669 -12.37 -4.96 -24.39
C TYR A 669 -13.17 -5.99 -25.18
N GLN A 670 -14.47 -5.80 -25.35
CA GLN A 670 -15.33 -6.68 -26.18
C GLN A 670 -14.91 -6.70 -27.66
N LYS A 671 -14.53 -5.54 -28.22
CA LYS A 671 -13.96 -5.51 -29.59
C LYS A 671 -12.69 -6.35 -29.70
N LYS A 672 -11.80 -6.31 -28.72
CA LYS A 672 -10.58 -7.13 -28.71
C LYS A 672 -10.84 -8.63 -28.51
N LEU A 673 -11.94 -9.02 -27.88
CA LEU A 673 -12.34 -10.42 -27.73
C LEU A 673 -12.97 -10.97 -29.03
N ASN A 674 -13.72 -10.14 -29.74
CA ASN A 674 -14.36 -10.51 -31.01
C ASN A 674 -13.39 -10.49 -32.21
N ASP A 675 -12.26 -9.79 -32.08
CA ASP A 675 -11.18 -9.74 -33.08
C ASP A 675 -10.12 -10.85 -32.88
N LYS A 676 -10.33 -11.78 -31.94
CA LYS A 676 -9.58 -13.03 -31.75
C LYS A 676 -10.41 -14.23 -32.11
#